data_30fc02a3d1b1abe592a828c497178df9
#
_entry.id   30fc02a3d1b1abe592a828c497178df9
#
_cell.length_a   1.000
_cell.length_b   1.000
_cell.length_c   1.000
_cell.angle_alpha   90.00
_cell.angle_beta   90.00
_cell.angle_gamma   90.00
#
_symmetry.space_group_name_H-M   'P 1'
#
loop_
_entity.id
_entity.type
_entity.pdbx_description
1 polymer ?
#
loop_
_entity_poly.entity_id
_entity_poly.type
_entity_poly.pdbx_seq_one_letter_code
_entity_poly.pdbx_strand_id
1 'polypeptide(L)'
;MVLAVVLSSIGCRSPEKVYDTIKREVDRGEFNSTLTESDAALHRYGARNKEWEWRFRLLEARILVSRSQGDEALSLLGPEPPSALAATEIPEQRKLFQGIAHRYKQEFREAERDFEEAERLAQPLAPRYLCLLLIARAALWVDEKKYDLAQTDYANALALARRHSLPSHEANALADLARLTTSQNHFDEALDLYLAALKLAQSLEMTGNTATILGNMGWNYFELGDFEASLDFYRRGAQASEKSGLTGYSAYWFSGVANSYLALHEYALAEDLAQATLKRARELHDAETETICLNTLTEVFLRKGQLAEAERYNREVLKKEEEGLDELGAPTSLVLAGHIATGGKHFSEATELFNRVLTDPTLEMPLRWEAEAGLAEVLDDQGRLVDAERQYLKAINTIEQARRSVNHDELRLSFLSSGIAVYGEYIDFLVRHRRPADALNQAELSRARTLGEGLSSDANASAKMTPGLPPEQLAQRLHATLLFYWLDEKHSYLWAITPTKTAYFTLPPSSEINVLVKAYTQAIVDSKAVLSTDDRLTGGKLYATLIAPAQRLIPPNSRVILLPDGILYGLNFETLIAPQPQPHYWIEDITLTTGSSLTLLTSSANRPAAKEKNLLLVGNPKVANPEFPSLLQAPNEMQRVKQHFVERARKVLEGERATPGAYLSSNPGRFAYVHFATHGTASRTRPLESAVVLSKEPSGDTYKLYARDIVTRHLQAELVTISACYGSGTRAYSGEGLVGLSWAFLRAGAHNVIGALWEVADAPTTPELMDSLYRELGNGKDPATALRSAKLSLLHSANPNSVFKKPFYWAPFQLYAGS
;
A
#
# COMPACT_ATOMS: atom_id res chain seq x y z
N MET A 1 46.70 9.40 -8.09
CA MET A 1 46.25 10.56 -8.91
C MET A 1 45.05 11.28 -8.27
N VAL A 2 44.12 10.60 -7.60
CA VAL A 2 42.98 11.22 -6.90
C VAL A 2 43.43 12.09 -5.72
N LEU A 3 44.45 11.66 -4.93
CA LEU A 3 44.98 12.45 -3.80
C LEU A 3 45.59 13.79 -4.23
N ALA A 4 46.19 13.87 -5.42
CA ALA A 4 46.82 15.07 -5.93
C ALA A 4 45.82 16.14 -6.42
N VAL A 5 44.62 15.72 -6.84
CA VAL A 5 43.55 16.63 -7.28
C VAL A 5 42.84 17.24 -6.07
N VAL A 6 42.63 16.48 -5.00
CA VAL A 6 42.00 16.95 -3.73
C VAL A 6 42.92 17.97 -3.06
N LEU A 7 44.23 17.74 -3.05
CA LEU A 7 45.23 18.68 -2.49
C LEU A 7 45.30 20.00 -3.25
N SER A 8 44.94 20.05 -4.52
CA SER A 8 44.99 21.27 -5.34
C SER A 8 43.75 22.17 -5.15
N SER A 9 42.61 21.61 -4.73
CA SER A 9 41.37 22.37 -4.50
C SER A 9 41.33 23.08 -3.13
N ILE A 10 42.14 22.66 -2.14
CA ILE A 10 42.24 23.23 -0.79
C ILE A 10 43.29 24.37 -0.72
N GLY A 11 43.95 24.73 -1.82
CA GLY A 11 44.97 25.74 -1.89
C GLY A 11 44.44 27.14 -1.53
N CYS A 12 44.90 27.74 -0.43
CA CYS A 12 44.66 29.13 0.05
C CYS A 12 43.28 29.42 0.72
N ARG A 13 42.52 28.40 1.16
CA ARG A 13 41.31 28.67 1.95
C ARG A 13 41.65 28.74 3.45
N SER A 14 40.93 29.58 4.21
CA SER A 14 41.04 29.56 5.69
C SER A 14 40.46 28.25 6.26
N PRO A 15 40.97 27.78 7.42
CA PRO A 15 40.49 26.57 8.05
C PRO A 15 38.98 26.60 8.34
N GLU A 16 38.41 27.77 8.69
CA GLU A 16 36.98 27.98 8.88
C GLU A 16 36.17 27.64 7.62
N LYS A 17 36.57 28.20 6.47
CA LYS A 17 35.89 27.95 5.21
C LYS A 17 35.92 26.49 4.79
N VAL A 18 37.01 25.81 5.06
CA VAL A 18 37.14 24.37 4.77
C VAL A 18 36.25 23.57 5.71
N TYR A 19 36.30 23.88 7.01
CA TYR A 19 35.44 23.25 8.03
C TYR A 19 33.96 23.42 7.71
N ASP A 20 33.50 24.65 7.43
CA ASP A 20 32.11 24.94 7.12
C ASP A 20 31.62 24.25 5.83
N THR A 21 32.55 24.04 4.86
CA THR A 21 32.21 23.31 3.64
C THR A 21 31.98 21.82 3.94
N ILE A 22 32.96 21.14 4.56
CA ILE A 22 32.87 19.73 4.93
C ILE A 22 31.70 19.49 5.88
N LYS A 23 31.52 20.40 6.89
CA LYS A 23 30.39 20.29 7.82
C LYS A 23 29.02 20.33 7.11
N ARG A 24 28.83 21.22 6.12
CA ARG A 24 27.59 21.27 5.33
C ARG A 24 27.35 20.00 4.53
N GLU A 25 28.37 19.41 3.96
CA GLU A 25 28.30 18.14 3.23
C GLU A 25 27.95 16.98 4.19
N VAL A 26 28.60 16.96 5.38
CA VAL A 26 28.25 16.00 6.45
C VAL A 26 26.82 16.19 6.93
N ASP A 27 26.35 17.45 7.10
CA ASP A 27 24.97 17.75 7.49
C ASP A 27 23.94 17.31 6.42
N ARG A 28 24.35 17.21 5.15
CA ARG A 28 23.56 16.65 4.04
C ARG A 28 23.64 15.13 3.92
N GLY A 29 24.56 14.49 4.64
CA GLY A 29 24.78 13.03 4.57
C GLY A 29 25.68 12.58 3.42
N GLU A 30 26.57 13.44 2.94
CA GLU A 30 27.54 13.16 1.88
C GLU A 30 28.85 12.65 2.51
N PHE A 31 28.97 11.34 2.78
CA PHE A 31 30.06 10.81 3.58
C PHE A 31 31.27 10.27 2.78
N ASN A 32 31.18 10.07 1.47
CA ASN A 32 32.22 9.41 0.69
C ASN A 32 33.48 10.27 0.45
N SER A 33 33.29 11.53 0.05
CA SER A 33 34.38 12.50 -0.19
C SER A 33 34.82 13.16 1.10
N THR A 34 33.89 13.42 2.01
CA THR A 34 34.08 14.22 3.23
C THR A 34 35.04 13.58 4.23
N LEU A 35 35.12 12.22 4.30
CA LEU A 35 36.09 11.55 5.18
C LEU A 35 37.53 11.86 4.73
N THR A 36 37.84 11.69 3.46
CA THR A 36 39.16 11.98 2.90
C THR A 36 39.50 13.47 3.00
N GLU A 37 38.52 14.34 2.79
CA GLU A 37 38.72 15.79 2.91
C GLU A 37 38.91 16.22 4.36
N SER A 38 38.21 15.60 5.31
CA SER A 38 38.38 15.88 6.75
C SER A 38 39.75 15.43 7.25
N ASP A 39 40.19 14.22 6.88
CA ASP A 39 41.52 13.72 7.22
C ASP A 39 42.65 14.62 6.64
N ALA A 40 42.56 15.00 5.37
CA ALA A 40 43.51 15.93 4.75
C ALA A 40 43.49 17.31 5.44
N ALA A 41 42.36 17.81 5.88
CA ALA A 41 42.24 19.07 6.61
C ALA A 41 42.80 18.95 8.04
N LEU A 42 42.53 17.84 8.73
CA LEU A 42 43.12 17.52 10.03
C LEU A 42 44.66 17.56 9.99
N HIS A 43 45.25 16.87 9.02
CA HIS A 43 46.69 16.86 8.83
C HIS A 43 47.29 18.24 8.50
N ARG A 44 46.58 19.03 7.66
CA ARG A 44 47.09 20.32 7.20
C ARG A 44 47.00 21.43 8.25
N TYR A 45 45.87 21.54 8.95
CA TYR A 45 45.59 22.64 9.86
C TYR A 45 45.79 22.29 11.32
N GLY A 46 45.66 21.03 11.71
CA GLY A 46 45.85 20.54 13.08
C GLY A 46 47.27 20.72 13.62
N ALA A 47 48.29 20.53 12.77
CA ALA A 47 49.68 20.70 13.16
C ALA A 47 50.03 22.12 13.65
N ARG A 48 49.21 23.14 13.26
CA ARG A 48 49.49 24.56 13.55
C ARG A 48 48.57 25.15 14.63
N ASN A 49 47.42 24.56 14.88
CA ASN A 49 46.45 25.08 15.81
C ASN A 49 45.65 23.93 16.45
N LYS A 50 45.75 23.77 17.78
CA LYS A 50 45.13 22.70 18.55
C LYS A 50 43.61 22.75 18.53
N GLU A 51 42.98 23.92 18.40
CA GLU A 51 41.54 24.03 18.26
C GLU A 51 41.06 23.49 16.91
N TRP A 52 41.71 23.83 15.81
CA TRP A 52 41.42 23.30 14.49
C TRP A 52 41.69 21.81 14.37
N GLU A 53 42.75 21.30 15.06
CA GLU A 53 43.02 19.87 15.17
C GLU A 53 41.77 19.12 15.74
N TRP A 54 41.23 19.63 16.85
CA TRP A 54 40.09 19.05 17.50
C TRP A 54 38.77 19.22 16.73
N ARG A 55 38.56 20.36 16.09
CA ARG A 55 37.37 20.59 15.27
C ARG A 55 37.31 19.62 14.09
N PHE A 56 38.42 19.41 13.37
CA PHE A 56 38.45 18.43 12.27
C PHE A 56 38.39 16.99 12.77
N ARG A 57 39.05 16.66 13.87
CA ARG A 57 38.99 15.35 14.54
C ARG A 57 37.57 14.99 14.94
N LEU A 58 36.80 15.91 15.50
CA LEU A 58 35.39 15.71 15.85
C LEU A 58 34.50 15.56 14.59
N LEU A 59 34.80 16.30 13.53
CA LEU A 59 34.06 16.18 12.27
C LEU A 59 34.29 14.82 11.64
N GLU A 60 35.53 14.35 11.64
CA GLU A 60 35.90 13.01 11.18
C GLU A 60 35.28 11.91 12.05
N ALA A 61 35.31 12.04 13.39
CA ALA A 61 34.63 11.13 14.29
C ALA A 61 33.12 11.06 14.00
N ARG A 62 32.49 12.21 13.76
CA ARG A 62 31.07 12.26 13.35
C ARG A 62 30.80 11.46 12.06
N ILE A 63 31.67 11.58 11.06
CA ILE A 63 31.57 10.81 9.83
C ILE A 63 31.72 9.30 10.12
N LEU A 64 32.71 8.92 10.93
CA LEU A 64 32.98 7.52 11.28
C LEU A 64 31.78 6.88 12.02
N VAL A 65 31.21 7.57 13.03
CA VAL A 65 30.02 7.04 13.73
C VAL A 65 28.79 6.99 12.82
N SER A 66 28.64 7.92 11.89
CA SER A 66 27.56 7.87 10.89
C SER A 66 27.70 6.70 9.91
N ARG A 67 28.90 6.13 9.79
CA ARG A 67 29.22 4.92 9.01
C ARG A 67 29.27 3.64 9.86
N SER A 68 28.86 3.72 11.14
CA SER A 68 28.94 2.61 12.11
C SER A 68 30.36 2.11 12.38
N GLN A 69 31.38 2.95 12.15
CA GLN A 69 32.79 2.63 12.39
C GLN A 69 33.20 3.05 13.82
N GLY A 70 32.69 2.31 14.82
CA GLY A 70 32.88 2.65 16.24
C GLY A 70 34.33 2.55 16.73
N ASP A 71 35.10 1.54 16.34
CA ASP A 71 36.47 1.33 16.78
C ASP A 71 37.42 2.44 16.29
N GLU A 72 37.26 2.83 15.01
CA GLU A 72 38.03 3.92 14.43
C GLU A 72 37.69 5.25 15.09
N ALA A 73 36.39 5.50 15.35
CA ALA A 73 35.96 6.71 16.04
C ALA A 73 36.52 6.78 17.48
N LEU A 74 36.48 5.69 18.26
CA LEU A 74 37.05 5.63 19.60
C LEU A 74 38.56 5.82 19.59
N SER A 75 39.24 5.20 18.64
CA SER A 75 40.68 5.39 18.47
C SER A 75 41.02 6.86 18.20
N LEU A 76 40.28 7.49 17.30
CA LEU A 76 40.46 8.91 16.96
C LEU A 76 40.19 9.85 18.15
N LEU A 77 39.20 9.54 19.00
CA LEU A 77 38.75 10.34 20.15
C LEU A 77 39.43 9.96 21.46
N GLY A 78 40.36 8.98 21.47
CA GLY A 78 41.08 8.53 22.67
C GLY A 78 41.90 9.63 23.38
N PRO A 79 42.64 10.49 22.69
CA PRO A 79 43.39 11.58 23.34
C PRO A 79 42.48 12.58 24.07
N GLU A 80 42.98 13.22 25.13
CA GLU A 80 42.29 14.29 25.84
C GLU A 80 42.51 15.65 25.17
N PRO A 81 41.46 16.50 25.01
CA PRO A 81 41.65 17.86 24.51
C PRO A 81 42.45 18.69 25.53
N PRO A 82 43.28 19.64 25.03
CA PRO A 82 44.00 20.53 25.90
C PRO A 82 43.07 21.32 26.84
N SER A 83 43.56 21.59 28.09
CA SER A 83 42.77 22.31 29.08
C SER A 83 42.30 23.72 28.64
N ALA A 84 43.01 24.34 27.71
CA ALA A 84 42.63 25.60 27.08
C ALA A 84 41.31 25.50 26.28
N LEU A 85 40.89 24.31 25.89
CA LEU A 85 39.65 24.06 25.17
C LEU A 85 38.50 23.58 26.06
N ALA A 86 38.70 23.51 27.40
CA ALA A 86 37.71 23.03 28.36
C ALA A 86 36.39 23.83 28.38
N ALA A 87 36.44 25.13 28.03
CA ALA A 87 35.28 26.01 27.97
C ALA A 87 34.63 26.07 26.56
N THR A 88 35.06 25.23 25.67
CA THR A 88 34.50 25.12 24.29
C THR A 88 33.54 23.94 24.17
N GLU A 89 32.89 23.82 23.03
CA GLU A 89 32.02 22.67 22.66
C GLU A 89 32.77 21.36 22.40
N ILE A 90 34.09 21.37 22.41
CA ILE A 90 34.95 20.22 22.04
C ILE A 90 34.84 19.07 23.04
N PRO A 91 34.95 19.28 24.36
CA PRO A 91 34.81 18.18 25.33
C PRO A 91 33.45 17.48 25.29
N GLU A 92 32.39 18.26 25.13
CA GLU A 92 31.02 17.75 25.03
C GLU A 92 30.84 16.90 23.77
N GLN A 93 31.22 17.43 22.59
CA GLN A 93 31.11 16.68 21.33
C GLN A 93 31.96 15.42 21.33
N ARG A 94 33.15 15.47 21.95
CA ARG A 94 33.97 14.27 22.10
C ARG A 94 33.23 13.18 22.87
N LYS A 95 32.65 13.54 24.03
CA LYS A 95 31.88 12.61 24.84
C LYS A 95 30.62 12.10 24.11
N LEU A 96 29.91 12.96 23.43
CA LEU A 96 28.75 12.59 22.60
C LEU A 96 29.13 11.53 21.55
N PHE A 97 30.20 11.76 20.77
CA PHE A 97 30.61 10.81 19.74
C PHE A 97 31.29 9.54 20.32
N GLN A 98 31.93 9.59 21.49
CA GLN A 98 32.35 8.40 22.22
C GLN A 98 31.14 7.56 22.63
N GLY A 99 30.10 8.17 23.19
CA GLY A 99 28.86 7.49 23.57
C GLY A 99 28.17 6.83 22.39
N ILE A 100 28.09 7.52 21.24
CA ILE A 100 27.52 6.93 20.02
C ILE A 100 28.37 5.75 19.53
N ALA A 101 29.71 5.86 19.55
CA ALA A 101 30.61 4.78 19.15
C ALA A 101 30.51 3.55 20.06
N HIS A 102 30.46 3.74 21.41
CA HIS A 102 30.22 2.65 22.38
C HIS A 102 28.85 1.99 22.16
N ARG A 103 27.81 2.77 21.83
CA ARG A 103 26.48 2.22 21.51
C ARG A 103 26.53 1.27 20.32
N TYR A 104 27.22 1.64 19.22
CA TYR A 104 27.38 0.76 18.05
C TYR A 104 28.16 -0.52 18.37
N LYS A 105 29.04 -0.47 19.36
CA LYS A 105 29.76 -1.65 19.88
C LYS A 105 28.94 -2.45 20.91
N GLN A 106 27.72 -2.05 21.21
CA GLN A 106 26.86 -2.64 22.26
C GLN A 106 27.47 -2.54 23.68
N GLU A 107 28.39 -1.62 23.89
CA GLU A 107 28.99 -1.28 25.16
C GLU A 107 28.09 -0.25 25.89
N PHE A 108 26.88 -0.65 26.23
CA PHE A 108 25.79 0.27 26.63
C PHE A 108 26.09 1.05 27.93
N ARG A 109 26.78 0.43 28.90
CA ARG A 109 27.16 1.11 30.13
C ARG A 109 28.18 2.22 29.90
N GLU A 110 29.09 1.99 28.97
CA GLU A 110 30.09 2.99 28.57
C GLU A 110 29.41 4.13 27.81
N ALA A 111 28.49 3.79 26.91
CA ALA A 111 27.69 4.78 26.17
C ALA A 111 26.86 5.68 27.14
N GLU A 112 26.17 5.09 28.11
CA GLU A 112 25.39 5.83 29.12
C GLU A 112 26.28 6.81 29.90
N ARG A 113 27.42 6.37 30.39
CA ARG A 113 28.38 7.24 31.12
C ARG A 113 28.88 8.40 30.24
N ASP A 114 29.17 8.14 28.98
CA ASP A 114 29.65 9.19 28.08
C ASP A 114 28.53 10.19 27.74
N PHE A 115 27.27 9.75 27.60
CA PHE A 115 26.14 10.64 27.42
C PHE A 115 25.83 11.48 28.67
N GLU A 116 25.92 10.91 29.89
CA GLU A 116 25.78 11.65 31.15
C GLU A 116 26.85 12.75 31.29
N GLU A 117 28.09 12.44 30.94
CA GLU A 117 29.17 13.40 30.96
C GLU A 117 28.99 14.47 29.87
N ALA A 118 28.55 14.10 28.66
CA ALA A 118 28.22 15.04 27.61
C ALA A 118 27.07 15.98 28.04
N GLU A 119 26.05 15.48 28.73
CA GLU A 119 24.93 16.29 29.23
C GLU A 119 25.40 17.31 30.26
N ARG A 120 26.27 16.88 31.18
CA ARG A 120 26.85 17.76 32.19
C ARG A 120 27.67 18.91 31.58
N LEU A 121 28.35 18.64 30.47
CA LEU A 121 29.14 19.59 29.71
C LEU A 121 28.26 20.49 28.81
N ALA A 122 27.12 20.01 28.36
CA ALA A 122 26.25 20.70 27.39
C ALA A 122 25.39 21.83 28.01
N GLN A 123 25.04 21.75 29.27
CA GLN A 123 24.10 22.69 29.93
C GLN A 123 24.45 24.18 29.78
N PRO A 124 25.72 24.60 29.82
CA PRO A 124 26.10 26.00 29.58
C PRO A 124 26.25 26.35 28.10
N LEU A 125 26.10 25.40 27.18
CA LEU A 125 26.41 25.54 25.75
C LEU A 125 25.16 25.68 24.88
N ALA A 126 25.36 25.62 23.55
CA ALA A 126 24.30 25.89 22.59
C ALA A 126 23.22 24.77 22.57
N PRO A 127 21.90 25.14 22.48
CA PRO A 127 20.78 24.21 22.46
C PRO A 127 20.89 23.07 21.41
N ARG A 128 21.60 23.32 20.29
CA ARG A 128 21.82 22.33 19.23
C ARG A 128 22.55 21.07 19.72
N TYR A 129 23.51 21.23 20.64
CA TYR A 129 24.28 20.09 21.16
C TYR A 129 23.46 19.26 22.15
N LEU A 130 22.69 19.92 23.00
CA LEU A 130 21.75 19.24 23.87
C LEU A 130 20.69 18.46 23.05
N CYS A 131 20.25 19.03 21.94
CA CYS A 131 19.33 18.34 21.04
C CYS A 131 19.95 17.07 20.42
N LEU A 132 21.19 17.14 19.94
CA LEU A 132 21.92 15.98 19.42
C LEU A 132 22.15 14.92 20.48
N LEU A 133 22.50 15.31 21.70
CA LEU A 133 22.69 14.41 22.82
C LEU A 133 21.41 13.65 23.17
N LEU A 134 20.29 14.37 23.28
CA LEU A 134 18.99 13.74 23.58
C LEU A 134 18.60 12.73 22.50
N ILE A 135 18.83 13.05 21.22
CA ILE A 135 18.58 12.12 20.11
C ILE A 135 19.47 10.86 20.23
N ALA A 136 20.77 11.05 20.48
CA ALA A 136 21.72 9.94 20.59
C ALA A 136 21.44 9.03 21.80
N ARG A 137 21.11 9.64 22.97
CA ARG A 137 20.75 8.90 24.19
C ARG A 137 19.41 8.17 24.02
N ALA A 138 18.42 8.79 23.38
CA ALA A 138 17.17 8.11 23.06
C ALA A 138 17.38 6.86 22.20
N ALA A 139 18.29 6.94 21.24
CA ALA A 139 18.66 5.77 20.44
C ALA A 139 19.31 4.65 21.27
N LEU A 140 20.11 4.97 22.31
CA LEU A 140 20.59 3.98 23.27
C LEU A 140 19.44 3.33 24.03
N TRP A 141 18.46 4.10 24.50
CA TRP A 141 17.28 3.57 25.19
C TRP A 141 16.45 2.63 24.32
N VAL A 142 16.39 2.90 23.00
CA VAL A 142 15.73 1.98 22.04
C VAL A 142 16.46 0.65 21.99
N ASP A 143 17.80 0.67 21.85
CA ASP A 143 18.62 -0.55 21.80
C ASP A 143 18.49 -1.38 23.08
N GLU A 144 18.35 -0.73 24.24
CA GLU A 144 18.08 -1.37 25.53
C GLU A 144 16.60 -1.70 25.80
N LYS A 145 15.71 -1.49 24.82
CA LYS A 145 14.23 -1.67 24.93
C LYS A 145 13.57 -0.84 26.04
N LYS A 146 14.19 0.28 26.45
CA LYS A 146 13.67 1.24 27.45
C LYS A 146 12.84 2.32 26.73
N TYR A 147 11.74 1.93 26.09
CA TYR A 147 10.98 2.76 25.15
C TYR A 147 10.40 4.05 25.76
N ASP A 148 9.96 4.04 27.03
CA ASP A 148 9.43 5.22 27.71
C ASP A 148 10.49 6.33 27.88
N LEU A 149 11.73 5.94 28.18
CA LEU A 149 12.86 6.87 28.27
C LEU A 149 13.21 7.41 26.89
N ALA A 150 13.24 6.55 25.87
CA ALA A 150 13.50 6.95 24.50
C ALA A 150 12.46 7.97 24.01
N GLN A 151 11.18 7.70 24.25
CA GLN A 151 10.09 8.60 23.88
C GLN A 151 10.23 9.99 24.56
N THR A 152 10.59 9.99 25.86
CA THR A 152 10.81 11.22 26.61
C THR A 152 11.95 12.04 26.01
N ASP A 153 13.09 11.43 25.73
CA ASP A 153 14.25 12.13 25.18
C ASP A 153 14.00 12.62 23.75
N TYR A 154 13.37 11.84 22.87
CA TYR A 154 12.99 12.28 21.53
C TYR A 154 11.97 13.44 21.57
N ALA A 155 10.96 13.39 22.46
CA ALA A 155 9.99 14.46 22.62
C ALA A 155 10.65 15.76 23.12
N ASN A 156 11.59 15.65 24.06
CA ASN A 156 12.37 16.79 24.55
C ASN A 156 13.27 17.37 23.45
N ALA A 157 13.93 16.53 22.66
CA ALA A 157 14.75 16.96 21.53
C ALA A 157 13.89 17.70 20.48
N LEU A 158 12.71 17.16 20.15
CA LEU A 158 11.77 17.78 19.21
C LEU A 158 11.27 19.13 19.71
N ALA A 159 10.88 19.22 20.99
CA ALA A 159 10.44 20.49 21.60
C ALA A 159 11.57 21.52 21.60
N LEU A 160 12.80 21.11 21.91
CA LEU A 160 13.98 21.98 21.92
C LEU A 160 14.31 22.46 20.49
N ALA A 161 14.29 21.57 19.50
CA ALA A 161 14.54 21.90 18.10
C ALA A 161 13.53 22.93 17.57
N ARG A 162 12.24 22.76 17.86
CA ARG A 162 11.18 23.70 17.50
C ARG A 162 11.35 25.06 18.18
N ARG A 163 11.60 25.05 19.50
CA ARG A 163 11.80 26.28 20.29
C ARG A 163 12.94 27.15 19.76
N HIS A 164 14.01 26.53 19.32
CA HIS A 164 15.23 27.22 18.87
C HIS A 164 15.39 27.30 17.36
N SER A 165 14.33 26.92 16.57
CA SER A 165 14.33 26.96 15.11
C SER A 165 15.50 26.18 14.51
N LEU A 166 15.67 24.93 14.93
CA LEU A 166 16.71 24.00 14.49
C LEU A 166 16.11 22.92 13.53
N PRO A 167 15.78 23.27 12.27
CA PRO A 167 14.95 22.40 11.42
C PRO A 167 15.62 21.07 11.05
N SER A 168 16.95 20.99 10.97
CA SER A 168 17.66 19.74 10.74
C SER A 168 17.54 18.79 11.94
N HIS A 169 17.59 19.30 13.16
CA HIS A 169 17.41 18.53 14.39
C HIS A 169 15.94 18.12 14.57
N GLU A 170 15.00 18.98 14.14
CA GLU A 170 13.59 18.64 14.11
C GLU A 170 13.33 17.47 13.15
N ALA A 171 13.92 17.49 11.95
CA ALA A 171 13.80 16.39 10.99
C ALA A 171 14.34 15.07 11.56
N ASN A 172 15.51 15.11 12.23
CA ASN A 172 16.11 13.92 12.84
C ASN A 172 15.25 13.39 13.99
N ALA A 173 14.83 14.29 14.92
CA ALA A 173 14.00 13.89 16.06
C ALA A 173 12.66 13.27 15.61
N LEU A 174 12.02 13.81 14.57
CA LEU A 174 10.82 13.25 13.99
C LEU A 174 11.06 11.87 13.36
N ALA A 175 12.16 11.70 12.60
CA ALA A 175 12.49 10.43 11.96
C ALA A 175 12.82 9.33 12.99
N ASP A 176 13.54 9.68 14.06
CA ASP A 176 13.90 8.73 15.11
C ASP A 176 12.70 8.41 16.02
N LEU A 177 11.83 9.38 16.29
CA LEU A 177 10.57 9.13 16.98
C LEU A 177 9.66 8.22 16.14
N ALA A 178 9.61 8.43 14.83
CA ALA A 178 8.89 7.53 13.92
C ALA A 178 9.44 6.10 13.99
N ARG A 179 10.77 5.93 14.01
CA ARG A 179 11.41 4.62 14.16
C ARG A 179 11.07 3.95 15.51
N LEU A 180 11.02 4.71 16.60
CA LEU A 180 10.55 4.21 17.90
C LEU A 180 9.07 3.78 17.81
N THR A 181 8.22 4.57 17.18
CA THR A 181 6.79 4.26 16.97
C THR A 181 6.63 3.00 16.11
N THR A 182 7.47 2.83 15.08
CA THR A 182 7.56 1.59 14.29
C THR A 182 7.90 0.37 15.14
N SER A 183 8.91 0.47 16.04
CA SER A 183 9.30 -0.64 16.91
C SER A 183 8.24 -1.02 17.97
N GLN A 184 7.25 -0.16 18.17
CA GLN A 184 6.06 -0.41 18.99
C GLN A 184 4.87 -0.95 18.18
N ASN A 185 5.07 -1.25 16.89
CA ASN A 185 4.06 -1.72 15.93
C ASN A 185 2.93 -0.71 15.65
N HIS A 186 3.19 0.60 15.86
CA HIS A 186 2.26 1.68 15.52
C HIS A 186 2.62 2.25 14.15
N PHE A 187 2.53 1.42 13.11
CA PHE A 187 3.04 1.72 11.77
C PHE A 187 2.37 2.91 11.09
N ASP A 188 1.08 3.12 11.32
CA ASP A 188 0.31 4.24 10.78
C ASP A 188 0.73 5.58 11.41
N GLU A 189 0.87 5.63 12.72
CA GLU A 189 1.37 6.83 13.43
C GLU A 189 2.81 7.15 13.03
N ALA A 190 3.65 6.10 12.85
CA ALA A 190 5.02 6.25 12.38
C ALA A 190 5.08 6.90 10.99
N LEU A 191 4.20 6.51 10.07
CA LEU A 191 4.15 7.10 8.73
C LEU A 191 3.85 8.60 8.75
N ASP A 192 2.97 9.09 9.64
CA ASP A 192 2.71 10.52 9.78
C ASP A 192 3.97 11.29 10.23
N LEU A 193 4.71 10.73 11.18
CA LEU A 193 5.98 11.31 11.65
C LEU A 193 7.04 11.30 10.54
N TYR A 194 7.16 10.18 9.80
CA TYR A 194 8.09 10.08 8.67
C TYR A 194 7.73 11.05 7.55
N LEU A 195 6.46 11.28 7.23
CA LEU A 195 6.03 12.26 6.23
C LEU A 195 6.43 13.69 6.63
N ALA A 196 6.27 14.03 7.91
CA ALA A 196 6.71 15.32 8.45
C ALA A 196 8.24 15.47 8.37
N ALA A 197 8.99 14.43 8.78
CA ALA A 197 10.44 14.39 8.70
C ALA A 197 10.94 14.49 7.25
N LEU A 198 10.32 13.75 6.31
CA LEU A 198 10.66 13.73 4.88
C LEU A 198 10.54 15.11 4.25
N LYS A 199 9.44 15.82 4.54
CA LYS A 199 9.22 17.18 4.06
C LYS A 199 10.32 18.14 4.49
N LEU A 200 10.74 18.08 5.76
CA LEU A 200 11.83 18.90 6.28
C LEU A 200 13.17 18.49 5.67
N ALA A 201 13.50 17.19 5.67
CA ALA A 201 14.75 16.68 5.12
C ALA A 201 14.94 17.07 3.65
N GLN A 202 13.88 16.97 2.84
CA GLN A 202 13.92 17.39 1.43
C GLN A 202 14.11 18.90 1.27
N SER A 203 13.43 19.72 2.08
CA SER A 203 13.57 21.18 2.02
C SER A 203 14.97 21.66 2.43
N LEU A 204 15.69 20.87 3.21
CA LEU A 204 17.05 21.14 3.70
C LEU A 204 18.13 20.41 2.89
N GLU A 205 17.77 19.72 1.82
CA GLU A 205 18.66 18.92 0.99
C GLU A 205 19.44 17.85 1.79
N MET A 206 18.86 17.29 2.84
CA MET A 206 19.44 16.24 3.69
C MET A 206 19.32 14.88 2.98
N THR A 207 20.18 14.63 1.99
CA THR A 207 20.06 13.48 1.08
C THR A 207 20.16 12.13 1.79
N GLY A 208 21.10 11.98 2.74
CA GLY A 208 21.27 10.76 3.53
C GLY A 208 20.05 10.46 4.41
N ASN A 209 19.53 11.47 5.12
CA ASN A 209 18.32 11.33 5.95
C ASN A 209 17.10 11.02 5.09
N THR A 210 16.96 11.69 3.94
CA THR A 210 15.88 11.41 2.98
C THR A 210 15.90 9.95 2.54
N ALA A 211 17.08 9.39 2.26
CA ALA A 211 17.26 8.00 1.87
C ALA A 211 16.78 7.04 2.99
N THR A 212 17.22 7.27 4.22
CA THR A 212 16.84 6.44 5.38
C THR A 212 15.34 6.54 5.68
N ILE A 213 14.78 7.76 5.67
CA ILE A 213 13.33 7.96 5.89
C ILE A 213 12.51 7.20 4.83
N LEU A 214 12.88 7.30 3.54
CA LEU A 214 12.18 6.59 2.47
C LEU A 214 12.22 5.07 2.66
N GLY A 215 13.38 4.51 3.03
CA GLY A 215 13.49 3.08 3.30
C GLY A 215 12.65 2.63 4.49
N ASN A 216 12.66 3.37 5.60
CA ASN A 216 11.83 3.08 6.77
C ASN A 216 10.33 3.20 6.46
N MET A 217 9.91 4.16 5.62
CA MET A 217 8.54 4.22 5.12
C MET A 217 8.20 2.98 4.31
N GLY A 218 9.13 2.48 3.48
CA GLY A 218 8.97 1.22 2.75
C GLY A 218 8.65 0.05 3.69
N TRP A 219 9.37 -0.05 4.81
CA TRP A 219 9.11 -1.06 5.82
C TRP A 219 7.71 -0.91 6.45
N ASN A 220 7.34 0.30 6.90
CA ASN A 220 6.02 0.52 7.50
C ASN A 220 4.88 0.17 6.54
N TYR A 221 5.01 0.51 5.26
CA TYR A 221 4.02 0.10 4.25
C TYR A 221 3.98 -1.42 4.04
N PHE A 222 5.14 -2.10 4.15
CA PHE A 222 5.21 -3.56 4.07
C PHE A 222 4.41 -4.21 5.20
N GLU A 223 4.64 -3.79 6.45
CA GLU A 223 3.92 -4.29 7.64
C GLU A 223 2.40 -4.02 7.56
N LEU A 224 2.02 -2.91 6.93
CA LEU A 224 0.62 -2.58 6.68
C LEU A 224 0.02 -3.29 5.46
N GLY A 225 0.76 -4.20 4.81
CA GLY A 225 0.31 -4.96 3.64
C GLY A 225 0.18 -4.13 2.36
N ASP A 226 0.68 -2.90 2.33
CA ASP A 226 0.72 -2.09 1.12
C ASP A 226 2.03 -2.33 0.34
N PHE A 227 2.12 -3.52 -0.25
CA PHE A 227 3.34 -3.98 -0.91
C PHE A 227 3.73 -3.15 -2.15
N GLU A 228 2.76 -2.51 -2.82
CA GLU A 228 3.07 -1.60 -3.95
C GLU A 228 3.69 -0.30 -3.47
N ALA A 229 3.16 0.31 -2.41
CA ALA A 229 3.76 1.48 -1.79
C ALA A 229 5.12 1.13 -1.17
N SER A 230 5.21 0.00 -0.47
CA SER A 230 6.46 -0.53 0.07
C SER A 230 7.55 -0.63 -1.02
N LEU A 231 7.23 -1.26 -2.16
CA LEU A 231 8.13 -1.39 -3.30
C LEU A 231 8.63 -0.03 -3.82
N ASP A 232 7.74 0.96 -3.95
CA ASP A 232 8.11 2.31 -4.41
C ASP A 232 9.06 3.00 -3.43
N PHE A 233 8.69 3.01 -2.14
CA PHE A 233 9.47 3.68 -1.10
C PHE A 233 10.82 3.02 -0.87
N TYR A 234 10.90 1.70 -0.80
CA TYR A 234 12.17 0.97 -0.70
C TYR A 234 13.08 1.23 -1.90
N ARG A 235 12.54 1.19 -3.13
CA ARG A 235 13.32 1.49 -4.34
C ARG A 235 13.89 2.90 -4.32
N ARG A 236 13.08 3.88 -3.96
CA ARG A 236 13.52 5.28 -3.82
C ARG A 236 14.56 5.44 -2.72
N GLY A 237 14.38 4.78 -1.58
CA GLY A 237 15.33 4.74 -0.48
C GLY A 237 16.67 4.13 -0.90
N ALA A 238 16.65 2.97 -1.59
CA ALA A 238 17.85 2.31 -2.10
C ALA A 238 18.62 3.19 -3.09
N GLN A 239 17.93 3.77 -4.07
CA GLN A 239 18.54 4.67 -5.07
C GLN A 239 19.12 5.95 -4.43
N ALA A 240 18.42 6.53 -3.45
CA ALA A 240 18.90 7.70 -2.73
C ALA A 240 20.14 7.34 -1.89
N SER A 241 20.16 6.15 -1.26
CA SER A 241 21.32 5.63 -0.50
C SER A 241 22.55 5.44 -1.39
N GLU A 242 22.36 4.91 -2.60
CA GLU A 242 23.47 4.78 -3.56
C GLU A 242 24.08 6.14 -3.94
N LYS A 243 23.23 7.11 -4.23
CA LYS A 243 23.68 8.49 -4.56
C LYS A 243 24.43 9.16 -3.41
N SER A 244 24.02 8.88 -2.16
CA SER A 244 24.66 9.42 -0.95
C SER A 244 25.86 8.61 -0.48
N GLY A 245 26.20 7.50 -1.15
CA GLY A 245 27.30 6.61 -0.76
C GLY A 245 27.03 5.76 0.47
N LEU A 246 25.79 5.63 0.89
CA LEU A 246 25.34 4.78 2.00
C LEU A 246 25.15 3.34 1.50
N THR A 247 26.25 2.67 1.17
CA THR A 247 26.24 1.38 0.46
C THR A 247 25.57 0.24 1.25
N GLY A 248 25.74 0.20 2.58
CA GLY A 248 25.05 -0.74 3.46
C GLY A 248 23.55 -0.54 3.43
N TYR A 249 23.09 0.69 3.67
CA TYR A 249 21.66 1.02 3.60
C TYR A 249 21.05 0.73 2.21
N SER A 250 21.83 0.96 1.13
CA SER A 250 21.36 0.62 -0.21
C SER A 250 21.10 -0.89 -0.35
N ALA A 251 22.01 -1.75 0.12
CA ALA A 251 21.83 -3.20 0.09
C ALA A 251 20.64 -3.63 0.95
N TYR A 252 20.51 -3.08 2.16
CA TYR A 252 19.39 -3.34 3.06
C TYR A 252 18.04 -2.98 2.42
N TRP A 253 17.92 -1.80 1.80
CA TRP A 253 16.67 -1.43 1.13
C TRP A 253 16.38 -2.26 -0.13
N PHE A 254 17.40 -2.73 -0.87
CA PHE A 254 17.18 -3.66 -1.97
C PHE A 254 16.68 -5.03 -1.50
N SER A 255 17.05 -5.50 -0.31
CA SER A 255 16.43 -6.70 0.27
C SER A 255 14.92 -6.47 0.56
N GLY A 256 14.54 -5.28 1.04
CA GLY A 256 13.14 -4.88 1.16
C GLY A 256 12.39 -4.81 -0.17
N VAL A 257 13.05 -4.36 -1.25
CA VAL A 257 12.49 -4.43 -2.62
C VAL A 257 12.24 -5.89 -3.03
N ALA A 258 13.16 -6.80 -2.74
CA ALA A 258 13.00 -8.22 -3.05
C ALA A 258 11.83 -8.85 -2.26
N ASN A 259 11.69 -8.52 -0.97
CA ASN A 259 10.55 -8.94 -0.15
C ASN A 259 9.22 -8.38 -0.69
N SER A 260 9.21 -7.13 -1.14
CA SER A 260 8.00 -6.54 -1.74
C SER A 260 7.61 -7.25 -3.04
N TYR A 261 8.59 -7.64 -3.89
CA TYR A 261 8.30 -8.48 -5.06
C TYR A 261 7.76 -9.86 -4.69
N LEU A 262 8.32 -10.50 -3.65
CA LEU A 262 7.82 -11.78 -3.14
C LEU A 262 6.35 -11.66 -2.70
N ALA A 263 6.02 -10.66 -1.90
CA ALA A 263 4.67 -10.39 -1.43
C ALA A 263 3.67 -10.02 -2.56
N LEU A 264 4.19 -9.48 -3.68
CA LEU A 264 3.42 -9.23 -4.90
C LEU A 264 3.36 -10.44 -5.84
N HIS A 265 3.86 -11.61 -5.43
CA HIS A 265 3.94 -12.87 -6.20
C HIS A 265 4.78 -12.77 -7.49
N GLU A 266 5.66 -11.78 -7.58
CA GLU A 266 6.62 -11.60 -8.68
C GLU A 266 7.92 -12.39 -8.37
N TYR A 267 7.78 -13.72 -8.23
CA TYR A 267 8.83 -14.63 -7.72
C TYR A 267 10.14 -14.59 -8.49
N ALA A 268 10.11 -14.40 -9.81
CA ALA A 268 11.32 -14.31 -10.60
C ALA A 268 12.12 -13.04 -10.28
N LEU A 269 11.43 -11.89 -10.14
CA LEU A 269 12.07 -10.62 -9.78
C LEU A 269 12.60 -10.65 -8.34
N ALA A 270 11.85 -11.28 -7.42
CA ALA A 270 12.28 -11.47 -6.04
C ALA A 270 13.56 -12.30 -5.97
N GLU A 271 13.62 -13.44 -6.70
CA GLU A 271 14.79 -14.32 -6.74
C GLU A 271 16.02 -13.60 -7.29
N ASP A 272 15.91 -13.00 -8.49
CA ASP A 272 17.03 -12.32 -9.16
C ASP A 272 17.62 -11.22 -8.27
N LEU A 273 16.74 -10.39 -7.67
CA LEU A 273 17.18 -9.28 -6.84
C LEU A 273 17.76 -9.77 -5.50
N ALA A 274 17.14 -10.75 -4.85
CA ALA A 274 17.65 -11.31 -3.59
C ALA A 274 19.02 -11.96 -3.78
N GLN A 275 19.26 -12.69 -4.88
CA GLN A 275 20.59 -13.26 -5.19
C GLN A 275 21.64 -12.18 -5.42
N ALA A 276 21.30 -11.13 -6.17
CA ALA A 276 22.22 -10.01 -6.43
C ALA A 276 22.57 -9.26 -5.14
N THR A 277 21.55 -9.02 -4.30
CA THR A 277 21.70 -8.32 -3.00
C THR A 277 22.47 -9.18 -2.00
N LEU A 278 22.23 -10.50 -1.94
CA LEU A 278 22.96 -11.46 -1.12
C LEU A 278 24.47 -11.42 -1.40
N LYS A 279 24.83 -11.42 -2.71
CA LYS A 279 26.23 -11.29 -3.10
C LYS A 279 26.85 -10.01 -2.55
N ARG A 280 26.13 -8.88 -2.67
CA ARG A 280 26.61 -7.57 -2.19
C ARG A 280 26.69 -7.52 -0.66
N ALA A 281 25.74 -8.09 0.06
CA ALA A 281 25.76 -8.18 1.53
C ALA A 281 26.99 -8.93 2.02
N ARG A 282 27.35 -10.04 1.37
CA ARG A 282 28.56 -10.81 1.66
C ARG A 282 29.85 -10.01 1.42
N GLU A 283 29.89 -9.24 0.33
CA GLU A 283 31.03 -8.34 0.04
C GLU A 283 31.18 -7.23 1.08
N LEU A 284 30.07 -6.78 1.68
CA LEU A 284 30.01 -5.75 2.72
C LEU A 284 30.14 -6.32 4.15
N HIS A 285 30.16 -7.65 4.31
CA HIS A 285 30.08 -8.33 5.61
C HIS A 285 28.87 -7.92 6.43
N ASP A 286 27.73 -7.67 5.77
CA ASP A 286 26.46 -7.26 6.36
C ASP A 286 25.61 -8.51 6.64
N ALA A 287 25.71 -9.04 7.88
CA ALA A 287 25.03 -10.27 8.28
C ALA A 287 23.51 -10.14 8.27
N GLU A 288 22.97 -8.98 8.65
CA GLU A 288 21.53 -8.73 8.68
C GLU A 288 20.91 -8.79 7.27
N THR A 289 21.49 -8.01 6.34
CA THR A 289 21.03 -8.03 4.93
C THR A 289 21.20 -9.41 4.29
N GLU A 290 22.29 -10.13 4.65
CA GLU A 290 22.52 -11.50 4.18
C GLU A 290 21.38 -12.42 4.64
N THR A 291 21.00 -12.38 5.92
CA THR A 291 19.93 -13.19 6.49
C THR A 291 18.58 -12.89 5.86
N ILE A 292 18.24 -11.61 5.67
CA ILE A 292 17.00 -11.22 4.99
C ILE A 292 16.95 -11.83 3.58
N CYS A 293 18.02 -11.71 2.80
CA CYS A 293 18.07 -12.26 1.45
C CYS A 293 17.96 -13.80 1.43
N LEU A 294 18.59 -14.49 2.38
CA LEU A 294 18.49 -15.96 2.50
C LEU A 294 17.06 -16.39 2.86
N ASN A 295 16.40 -15.70 3.78
CA ASN A 295 15.00 -15.96 4.12
C ASN A 295 14.07 -15.69 2.93
N THR A 296 14.27 -14.59 2.21
CA THR A 296 13.52 -14.28 0.96
C THR A 296 13.69 -15.40 -0.07
N LEU A 297 14.91 -15.87 -0.30
CA LEU A 297 15.17 -16.97 -1.24
C LEU A 297 14.53 -18.28 -0.75
N THR A 298 14.61 -18.57 0.54
CA THR A 298 13.93 -19.73 1.14
C THR A 298 12.44 -19.71 0.81
N GLU A 299 11.78 -18.58 1.05
CA GLU A 299 10.35 -18.47 0.81
C GLU A 299 10.01 -18.52 -0.69
N VAL A 300 10.79 -17.85 -1.55
CA VAL A 300 10.62 -17.94 -3.02
C VAL A 300 10.64 -19.41 -3.47
N PHE A 301 11.59 -20.21 -3.00
CA PHE A 301 11.69 -21.63 -3.38
C PHE A 301 10.59 -22.49 -2.76
N LEU A 302 10.13 -22.16 -1.55
CA LEU A 302 8.93 -22.79 -0.98
C LEU A 302 7.69 -22.53 -1.85
N ARG A 303 7.45 -21.29 -2.26
CA ARG A 303 6.32 -20.91 -3.12
C ARG A 303 6.40 -21.56 -4.51
N LYS A 304 7.61 -21.83 -5.01
CA LYS A 304 7.84 -22.58 -6.25
C LYS A 304 7.74 -24.11 -6.07
N GLY A 305 7.52 -24.62 -4.87
CA GLY A 305 7.49 -26.05 -4.57
C GLY A 305 8.86 -26.75 -4.62
N GLN A 306 9.95 -25.99 -4.58
CA GLN A 306 11.33 -26.48 -4.69
C GLN A 306 11.96 -26.65 -3.30
N LEU A 307 11.46 -27.65 -2.56
CA LEU A 307 11.80 -27.86 -1.14
C LEU A 307 13.30 -28.02 -0.88
N ALA A 308 14.04 -28.72 -1.77
CA ALA A 308 15.47 -28.93 -1.58
C ALA A 308 16.28 -27.62 -1.63
N GLU A 309 15.91 -26.69 -2.53
CA GLU A 309 16.54 -25.37 -2.61
C GLU A 309 16.15 -24.51 -1.41
N ALA A 310 14.88 -24.52 -1.02
CA ALA A 310 14.41 -23.84 0.18
C ALA A 310 15.18 -24.31 1.43
N GLU A 311 15.30 -25.62 1.63
CA GLU A 311 16.06 -26.19 2.75
C GLU A 311 17.54 -25.79 2.73
N ARG A 312 18.16 -25.71 1.54
CA ARG A 312 19.55 -25.29 1.40
C ARG A 312 19.77 -23.87 1.92
N TYR A 313 18.93 -22.92 1.50
CA TYR A 313 19.04 -21.51 1.93
C TYR A 313 18.69 -21.35 3.42
N ASN A 314 17.64 -22.00 3.90
CA ASN A 314 17.23 -21.94 5.29
C ASN A 314 18.29 -22.52 6.25
N ARG A 315 18.92 -23.65 5.87
CA ARG A 315 20.02 -24.24 6.66
C ARG A 315 21.21 -23.30 6.80
N GLU A 316 21.48 -22.47 5.80
CA GLU A 316 22.57 -21.49 5.86
C GLU A 316 22.26 -20.40 6.90
N VAL A 317 20.98 -19.96 7.02
CA VAL A 317 20.55 -19.03 8.07
C VAL A 317 20.66 -19.67 9.47
N LEU A 318 20.04 -20.84 9.65
CA LEU A 318 20.03 -21.54 10.96
C LEU A 318 21.44 -21.80 11.49
N LYS A 319 22.39 -22.12 10.61
CA LYS A 319 23.79 -22.28 11.00
C LYS A 319 24.41 -20.99 11.54
N LYS A 320 24.10 -19.84 10.93
CA LYS A 320 24.58 -18.54 11.42
C LYS A 320 24.02 -18.18 12.80
N GLU A 321 22.76 -18.53 13.03
CA GLU A 321 22.09 -18.35 14.32
C GLU A 321 22.74 -19.22 15.41
N GLU A 322 23.05 -20.50 15.11
CA GLU A 322 23.76 -21.40 16.02
C GLU A 322 25.16 -20.88 16.36
N GLU A 323 25.81 -20.22 15.42
CA GLU A 323 27.12 -19.58 15.61
C GLU A 323 27.04 -18.23 16.37
N GLY A 324 25.82 -17.76 16.71
CA GLY A 324 25.59 -16.49 17.40
C GLY A 324 25.91 -15.26 16.55
N LEU A 325 25.91 -15.42 15.23
CA LEU A 325 26.22 -14.35 14.27
C LEU A 325 24.99 -13.51 13.90
N ASP A 326 23.78 -14.02 14.17
CA ASP A 326 22.53 -13.32 13.89
C ASP A 326 21.40 -13.84 14.81
N GLU A 327 20.84 -12.97 15.67
CA GLU A 327 19.69 -13.28 16.51
C GLU A 327 18.37 -12.71 15.94
N LEU A 328 18.44 -11.78 14.97
CA LEU A 328 17.29 -11.04 14.49
C LEU A 328 16.42 -11.86 13.52
N GLY A 329 17.01 -12.77 12.76
CA GLY A 329 16.32 -13.61 11.77
C GLY A 329 15.68 -14.87 12.34
N ALA A 330 16.00 -15.26 13.59
CA ALA A 330 15.64 -16.54 14.18
C ALA A 330 14.14 -16.91 14.13
N PRO A 331 13.17 -16.04 14.46
CA PRO A 331 11.76 -16.41 14.35
C PRO A 331 11.31 -16.69 12.91
N THR A 332 11.76 -15.89 11.93
CA THR A 332 11.40 -16.07 10.52
C THR A 332 11.96 -17.36 9.95
N SER A 333 13.25 -17.62 10.16
CA SER A 333 13.90 -18.84 9.66
C SER A 333 13.33 -20.11 10.31
N LEU A 334 12.88 -20.05 11.57
CA LEU A 334 12.19 -21.16 12.23
C LEU A 334 10.80 -21.42 11.66
N VAL A 335 10.03 -20.37 11.33
CA VAL A 335 8.72 -20.51 10.63
C VAL A 335 8.93 -21.16 9.27
N LEU A 336 9.92 -20.67 8.51
CA LEU A 336 10.25 -21.23 7.19
C LEU A 336 10.72 -22.69 7.29
N ALA A 337 11.53 -23.03 8.30
CA ALA A 337 11.91 -24.42 8.61
C ALA A 337 10.68 -25.30 8.91
N GLY A 338 9.71 -24.75 9.65
CA GLY A 338 8.43 -25.42 9.93
C GLY A 338 7.66 -25.74 8.66
N HIS A 339 7.57 -24.80 7.71
CA HIS A 339 6.94 -25.01 6.40
C HIS A 339 7.71 -26.01 5.52
N ILE A 340 9.05 -25.97 5.54
CA ILE A 340 9.88 -26.97 4.85
C ILE A 340 9.62 -28.37 5.42
N ALA A 341 9.62 -28.52 6.75
CA ALA A 341 9.33 -29.78 7.41
C ALA A 341 7.91 -30.29 7.13
N THR A 342 6.92 -29.40 7.05
CA THR A 342 5.53 -29.72 6.66
C THR A 342 5.51 -30.27 5.25
N GLY A 343 6.11 -29.57 4.28
CA GLY A 343 6.21 -30.01 2.88
C GLY A 343 6.97 -31.36 2.73
N GLY A 344 7.97 -31.61 3.58
CA GLY A 344 8.70 -32.87 3.69
C GLY A 344 7.94 -33.96 4.46
N LYS A 345 6.76 -33.68 5.02
CA LYS A 345 5.95 -34.54 5.89
C LYS A 345 6.64 -34.95 7.20
N HIS A 346 7.55 -34.14 7.68
CA HIS A 346 8.22 -34.28 8.98
C HIS A 346 7.39 -33.62 10.09
N PHE A 347 6.17 -34.10 10.31
CA PHE A 347 5.14 -33.41 11.10
C PHE A 347 5.54 -33.16 12.58
N SER A 348 6.32 -34.05 13.19
CA SER A 348 6.80 -33.84 14.57
C SER A 348 7.76 -32.68 14.67
N GLU A 349 8.69 -32.57 13.73
CA GLU A 349 9.66 -31.48 13.61
C GLU A 349 8.95 -30.15 13.31
N ALA A 350 8.05 -30.13 12.33
CA ALA A 350 7.26 -28.96 12.01
C ALA A 350 6.48 -28.42 13.22
N THR A 351 5.81 -29.34 13.96
CA THR A 351 5.08 -28.98 15.19
C THR A 351 5.99 -28.38 16.25
N GLU A 352 7.19 -28.93 16.45
CA GLU A 352 8.18 -28.41 17.41
C GLU A 352 8.65 -27.01 17.03
N LEU A 353 9.00 -26.80 15.75
CA LEU A 353 9.47 -25.52 15.22
C LEU A 353 8.42 -24.41 15.37
N PHE A 354 7.18 -24.63 14.94
CA PHE A 354 6.11 -23.64 15.10
C PHE A 354 5.80 -23.36 16.58
N ASN A 355 5.77 -24.39 17.45
CA ASN A 355 5.54 -24.18 18.88
C ASN A 355 6.68 -23.40 19.53
N ARG A 356 7.93 -23.65 19.14
CA ARG A 356 9.10 -22.90 19.63
C ARG A 356 8.94 -21.42 19.36
N VAL A 357 8.54 -21.03 18.13
CA VAL A 357 8.28 -19.64 17.76
C VAL A 357 7.13 -19.06 18.59
N LEU A 358 6.04 -19.80 18.76
CA LEU A 358 4.85 -19.33 19.49
C LEU A 358 5.05 -19.18 21.01
N THR A 359 6.14 -19.68 21.59
CA THR A 359 6.47 -19.47 23.01
C THR A 359 6.97 -18.07 23.32
N ASP A 360 7.43 -17.32 22.30
CA ASP A 360 7.88 -15.94 22.48
C ASP A 360 6.67 -14.99 22.63
N PRO A 361 6.50 -14.33 23.79
CA PRO A 361 5.42 -13.38 23.99
C PRO A 361 5.59 -12.08 23.19
N THR A 362 6.81 -11.78 22.74
CA THR A 362 7.15 -10.56 21.97
C THR A 362 7.13 -10.80 20.48
N LEU A 363 6.76 -12.01 20.04
CA LEU A 363 6.70 -12.37 18.63
C LEU A 363 5.79 -11.42 17.85
N GLU A 364 6.28 -10.93 16.73
CA GLU A 364 5.54 -10.08 15.82
C GLU A 364 4.26 -10.77 15.32
N MET A 365 3.18 -10.00 15.16
CA MET A 365 1.87 -10.54 14.79
C MET A 365 1.88 -11.32 13.46
N PRO A 366 2.57 -10.87 12.39
CA PRO A 366 2.66 -11.64 11.14
C PRO A 366 3.25 -13.04 11.35
N LEU A 367 4.37 -13.16 12.01
CA LEU A 367 4.99 -14.46 12.28
C LEU A 367 4.13 -15.34 13.20
N ARG A 368 3.37 -14.72 14.11
CA ARG A 368 2.45 -15.44 15.00
C ARG A 368 1.32 -16.10 14.21
N TRP A 369 0.61 -15.37 13.36
CA TRP A 369 -0.48 -15.99 12.58
C TRP A 369 0.04 -16.99 11.55
N GLU A 370 1.22 -16.78 10.97
CA GLU A 370 1.85 -17.73 10.06
C GLU A 370 2.18 -19.05 10.78
N ALA A 371 2.79 -19.00 11.98
CA ALA A 371 3.07 -20.18 12.76
C ALA A 371 1.78 -20.89 13.23
N GLU A 372 0.73 -20.15 13.58
CA GLU A 372 -0.58 -20.68 13.93
C GLU A 372 -1.25 -21.39 12.75
N ALA A 373 -1.15 -20.81 11.53
CA ALA A 373 -1.65 -21.41 10.31
C ALA A 373 -0.81 -22.64 9.89
N GLY A 374 0.52 -22.57 10.01
CA GLY A 374 1.40 -23.71 9.76
C GLY A 374 1.08 -24.91 10.66
N LEU A 375 0.79 -24.67 11.97
CA LEU A 375 0.28 -25.73 12.84
C LEU A 375 -1.06 -26.30 12.38
N ALA A 376 -1.95 -25.45 11.84
CA ALA A 376 -3.22 -25.92 11.31
C ALA A 376 -3.01 -26.84 10.11
N GLU A 377 -2.10 -26.49 9.18
CA GLU A 377 -1.75 -27.32 8.03
C GLU A 377 -1.19 -28.69 8.48
N VAL A 378 -0.26 -28.71 9.44
CA VAL A 378 0.28 -29.97 10.00
C VAL A 378 -0.81 -30.85 10.60
N LEU A 379 -1.76 -30.26 11.33
CA LEU A 379 -2.86 -30.98 11.96
C LEU A 379 -3.86 -31.52 10.92
N ASP A 380 -4.11 -30.79 9.85
CA ASP A 380 -4.93 -31.24 8.73
C ASP A 380 -4.30 -32.43 8.02
N ASP A 381 -3.02 -32.36 7.70
CA ASP A 381 -2.27 -33.45 7.08
C ASP A 381 -2.22 -34.73 7.96
N GLN A 382 -2.30 -34.55 9.28
CA GLN A 382 -2.45 -35.66 10.23
C GLN A 382 -3.88 -36.17 10.37
N GLY A 383 -4.87 -35.55 9.71
CA GLY A 383 -6.29 -35.91 9.82
C GLY A 383 -6.97 -35.42 11.12
N ARG A 384 -6.34 -34.54 11.88
CA ARG A 384 -6.86 -33.97 13.14
C ARG A 384 -7.71 -32.71 12.87
N LEU A 385 -8.80 -32.89 12.12
CA LEU A 385 -9.56 -31.79 11.53
C LEU A 385 -10.10 -30.76 12.52
N VAL A 386 -10.56 -31.20 13.72
CA VAL A 386 -11.10 -30.27 14.74
C VAL A 386 -10.01 -29.41 15.33
N ASP A 387 -8.83 -29.99 15.51
CA ASP A 387 -7.68 -29.24 16.04
C ASP A 387 -7.12 -28.27 14.97
N ALA A 388 -7.07 -28.71 13.69
CA ALA A 388 -6.69 -27.88 12.56
C ALA A 388 -7.60 -26.65 12.44
N GLU A 389 -8.92 -26.86 12.45
CA GLU A 389 -9.90 -25.75 12.39
C GLU A 389 -9.70 -24.77 13.55
N ARG A 390 -9.45 -25.27 14.76
CA ARG A 390 -9.19 -24.39 15.92
C ARG A 390 -7.96 -23.52 15.71
N GLN A 391 -6.90 -24.03 15.10
CA GLN A 391 -5.68 -23.25 14.83
C GLN A 391 -5.90 -22.23 13.70
N TYR A 392 -6.61 -22.58 12.62
CA TYR A 392 -6.97 -21.60 11.58
C TYR A 392 -7.79 -20.43 12.16
N LEU A 393 -8.80 -20.74 12.99
CA LEU A 393 -9.62 -19.69 13.63
C LEU A 393 -8.80 -18.83 14.61
N LYS A 394 -7.77 -19.42 15.25
CA LYS A 394 -6.83 -18.68 16.11
C LYS A 394 -6.01 -17.71 15.27
N ALA A 395 -5.41 -18.17 14.16
CA ALA A 395 -4.64 -17.33 13.25
C ALA A 395 -5.48 -16.16 12.70
N ILE A 396 -6.70 -16.44 12.25
CA ILE A 396 -7.63 -15.40 11.79
C ILE A 396 -7.94 -14.39 12.89
N ASN A 397 -8.15 -14.83 14.13
CA ASN A 397 -8.37 -13.92 15.25
C ASN A 397 -7.15 -13.03 15.54
N THR A 398 -5.95 -13.57 15.41
CA THR A 398 -4.69 -12.80 15.52
C THR A 398 -4.61 -11.72 14.45
N ILE A 399 -4.92 -12.06 13.19
CA ILE A 399 -5.00 -11.09 12.08
C ILE A 399 -6.02 -9.98 12.38
N GLU A 400 -7.21 -10.35 12.86
CA GLU A 400 -8.28 -9.39 13.15
C GLU A 400 -7.94 -8.46 14.32
N GLN A 401 -7.22 -8.95 15.32
CA GLN A 401 -6.72 -8.12 16.42
C GLN A 401 -5.71 -7.09 15.90
N ALA A 402 -4.75 -7.53 15.09
CA ALA A 402 -3.76 -6.64 14.48
C ALA A 402 -4.42 -5.60 13.55
N ARG A 403 -5.41 -5.99 12.73
CA ARG A 403 -6.15 -5.05 11.87
C ARG A 403 -6.84 -3.94 12.67
N ARG A 404 -7.39 -4.26 13.84
CA ARG A 404 -8.10 -3.28 14.68
C ARG A 404 -7.17 -2.27 15.34
N SER A 405 -5.88 -2.55 15.47
CA SER A 405 -4.91 -1.61 16.02
C SER A 405 -4.50 -0.52 15.02
N VAL A 406 -4.78 -0.70 13.73
CA VAL A 406 -4.53 0.32 12.69
C VAL A 406 -5.61 1.40 12.76
N ASN A 407 -5.23 2.64 13.09
CA ASN A 407 -6.17 3.76 13.28
C ASN A 407 -6.62 4.40 11.97
N HIS A 408 -5.74 4.45 10.98
CA HIS A 408 -6.01 5.10 9.69
C HIS A 408 -6.79 4.19 8.73
N ASP A 409 -7.98 4.62 8.33
CA ASP A 409 -8.85 3.88 7.40
C ASP A 409 -8.13 3.52 6.07
N GLU A 410 -7.34 4.44 5.52
CA GLU A 410 -6.61 4.21 4.25
C GLU A 410 -5.59 3.05 4.38
N LEU A 411 -4.91 2.97 5.52
CA LEU A 411 -3.93 1.91 5.80
C LEU A 411 -4.60 0.60 6.21
N ARG A 412 -5.82 0.68 6.75
CA ARG A 412 -6.65 -0.51 7.04
C ARG A 412 -7.09 -1.24 5.77
N LEU A 413 -7.19 -0.52 4.62
CA LEU A 413 -7.52 -1.11 3.32
C LEU A 413 -6.49 -2.14 2.85
N SER A 414 -5.21 -1.86 3.06
CA SER A 414 -4.10 -2.74 2.64
C SER A 414 -3.79 -3.84 3.65
N PHE A 415 -4.07 -3.61 4.93
CA PHE A 415 -3.65 -4.50 6.01
C PHE A 415 -4.06 -5.96 5.82
N LEU A 416 -5.25 -6.22 5.27
CA LEU A 416 -5.69 -7.60 5.03
C LEU A 416 -4.80 -8.35 4.03
N SER A 417 -4.10 -7.63 3.15
CA SER A 417 -3.20 -8.27 2.17
C SER A 417 -2.08 -9.07 2.83
N SER A 418 -1.61 -8.68 4.03
CA SER A 418 -0.60 -9.41 4.78
C SER A 418 -1.11 -10.74 5.35
N GLY A 419 -2.40 -10.83 5.68
CA GLY A 419 -3.00 -12.04 6.27
C GLY A 419 -3.91 -12.84 5.34
N ILE A 420 -4.13 -12.41 4.08
CA ILE A 420 -5.12 -13.00 3.18
C ILE A 420 -4.82 -14.47 2.85
N ALA A 421 -3.55 -14.85 2.83
CA ALA A 421 -3.13 -16.23 2.58
C ALA A 421 -3.72 -17.20 3.61
N VAL A 422 -3.76 -16.83 4.89
CA VAL A 422 -4.36 -17.65 5.97
C VAL A 422 -5.86 -17.84 5.76
N TYR A 423 -6.57 -16.81 5.28
CA TYR A 423 -7.98 -16.97 4.90
C TYR A 423 -8.13 -17.95 3.74
N GLY A 424 -7.26 -17.87 2.72
CA GLY A 424 -7.24 -18.79 1.58
C GLY A 424 -7.01 -20.24 2.01
N GLU A 425 -6.03 -20.49 2.85
CA GLU A 425 -5.74 -21.81 3.41
C GLU A 425 -6.93 -22.39 4.18
N TYR A 426 -7.57 -21.58 5.03
CA TYR A 426 -8.75 -22.02 5.77
C TYR A 426 -9.96 -22.27 4.85
N ILE A 427 -10.18 -21.46 3.84
CA ILE A 427 -11.24 -21.66 2.84
C ILE A 427 -10.98 -22.96 2.06
N ASP A 428 -9.73 -23.19 1.62
CA ASP A 428 -9.34 -24.42 0.93
C ASP A 428 -9.53 -25.66 1.82
N PHE A 429 -9.13 -25.58 3.09
CA PHE A 429 -9.40 -26.61 4.11
C PHE A 429 -10.89 -26.93 4.17
N LEU A 430 -11.77 -25.94 4.30
CA LEU A 430 -13.22 -26.17 4.39
C LEU A 430 -13.78 -26.81 3.13
N VAL A 431 -13.36 -26.36 1.94
CA VAL A 431 -13.81 -26.96 0.67
C VAL A 431 -13.34 -28.40 0.52
N ARG A 432 -12.06 -28.70 0.82
CA ARG A 432 -11.52 -30.06 0.77
C ARG A 432 -12.26 -31.03 1.71
N HIS A 433 -12.71 -30.51 2.85
CA HIS A 433 -13.51 -31.28 3.82
C HIS A 433 -15.04 -31.20 3.58
N ARG A 434 -15.47 -30.88 2.35
CA ARG A 434 -16.88 -30.87 1.89
C ARG A 434 -17.79 -29.88 2.66
N ARG A 435 -17.22 -28.75 3.04
CA ARG A 435 -17.92 -27.65 3.75
C ARG A 435 -17.93 -26.34 2.93
N PRO A 436 -18.39 -26.36 1.65
CA PRO A 436 -18.31 -25.17 0.79
C PRO A 436 -19.20 -24.02 1.23
N ALA A 437 -20.24 -24.28 2.02
CA ALA A 437 -21.08 -23.21 2.61
C ALA A 437 -20.35 -22.45 3.72
N ASP A 438 -19.60 -23.16 4.57
CA ASP A 438 -18.77 -22.54 5.60
C ASP A 438 -17.60 -21.76 4.96
N ALA A 439 -17.04 -22.30 3.88
CA ALA A 439 -16.01 -21.62 3.09
C ALA A 439 -16.52 -20.29 2.50
N LEU A 440 -17.73 -20.26 1.92
CA LEU A 440 -18.37 -19.04 1.45
C LEU A 440 -18.58 -18.03 2.58
N ASN A 441 -19.05 -18.48 3.74
CA ASN A 441 -19.21 -17.60 4.89
C ASN A 441 -17.90 -17.01 5.35
N GLN A 442 -16.82 -17.78 5.34
CA GLN A 442 -15.49 -17.31 5.71
C GLN A 442 -14.94 -16.32 4.69
N ALA A 443 -15.10 -16.59 3.40
CA ALA A 443 -14.74 -15.68 2.33
C ALA A 443 -15.52 -14.35 2.41
N GLU A 444 -16.80 -14.41 2.72
CA GLU A 444 -17.64 -13.20 2.94
C GLU A 444 -17.15 -12.38 4.14
N LEU A 445 -16.76 -13.03 5.25
CA LEU A 445 -16.27 -12.33 6.44
C LEU A 445 -14.99 -11.54 6.20
N SER A 446 -14.18 -11.87 5.19
CA SER A 446 -13.00 -11.09 4.82
C SER A 446 -13.30 -9.85 3.98
N ARG A 447 -14.56 -9.65 3.53
CA ARG A 447 -14.88 -8.67 2.48
C ARG A 447 -15.52 -7.38 3.00
N ALA A 448 -15.18 -6.29 2.30
CA ALA A 448 -15.78 -4.95 2.40
C ALA A 448 -15.96 -4.44 3.83
N ARG A 449 -15.01 -4.78 4.72
CA ARG A 449 -15.09 -4.42 6.14
C ARG A 449 -14.91 -2.93 6.35
N THR A 450 -13.89 -2.34 5.73
CA THR A 450 -13.62 -0.90 5.84
C THR A 450 -14.75 -0.08 5.20
N LEU A 451 -15.30 -0.57 4.09
CA LEU A 451 -16.48 0.02 3.47
C LEU A 451 -17.69 -0.03 4.40
N GLY A 452 -17.95 -1.20 5.00
CA GLY A 452 -19.10 -1.41 5.92
C GLY A 452 -18.98 -0.61 7.22
N GLU A 453 -17.78 -0.52 7.79
CA GLU A 453 -17.51 0.27 9.01
C GLU A 453 -17.82 1.75 8.79
N GLY A 454 -17.53 2.31 7.62
CA GLY A 454 -17.83 3.70 7.30
C GLY A 454 -19.31 4.02 7.08
N LEU A 455 -20.14 3.02 6.82
CA LEU A 455 -21.58 3.16 6.62
C LEU A 455 -22.39 3.05 7.92
N SER A 456 -21.79 2.55 8.99
CA SER A 456 -22.41 2.47 10.30
C SER A 456 -22.23 3.78 11.09
N SER A 457 -23.33 4.34 11.60
CA SER A 457 -23.30 5.57 12.41
C SER A 457 -22.72 5.40 13.82
N ASP A 458 -22.41 4.17 14.24
CA ASP A 458 -21.87 3.81 15.54
C ASP A 458 -20.44 3.28 15.43
N ALA A 459 -19.48 3.95 16.06
CA ALA A 459 -18.09 3.51 16.18
C ALA A 459 -17.92 2.11 16.81
N ASN A 460 -18.96 1.60 17.50
CA ASN A 460 -19.04 0.25 18.08
C ASN A 460 -19.77 -0.76 17.18
N ALA A 461 -20.20 -0.39 15.99
CA ALA A 461 -20.98 -1.26 15.10
C ALA A 461 -20.11 -2.32 14.38
N SER A 462 -18.80 -2.18 14.39
CA SER A 462 -17.85 -3.24 13.89
C SER A 462 -18.07 -4.60 14.58
N ALA A 463 -18.62 -4.61 15.79
CA ALA A 463 -18.95 -5.83 16.54
C ALA A 463 -20.36 -6.37 16.26
N LYS A 464 -21.20 -5.64 15.51
CA LYS A 464 -22.61 -5.99 15.26
C LYS A 464 -23.00 -5.73 13.81
N MET A 465 -22.25 -6.23 12.83
CA MET A 465 -22.86 -6.44 11.52
C MET A 465 -23.96 -7.46 11.70
N THR A 466 -25.22 -7.03 11.51
CA THR A 466 -26.38 -7.93 11.58
C THR A 466 -26.10 -9.08 10.61
N PRO A 467 -26.28 -10.35 11.00
CA PRO A 467 -26.12 -11.46 10.08
C PRO A 467 -26.89 -11.17 8.80
N GLY A 468 -26.19 -11.23 7.65
CA GLY A 468 -26.84 -11.02 6.36
C GLY A 468 -27.97 -12.01 6.14
N LEU A 469 -28.83 -11.74 5.16
CA LEU A 469 -29.82 -12.74 4.72
C LEU A 469 -29.05 -13.98 4.25
N PRO A 470 -29.61 -15.20 4.43
CA PRO A 470 -29.08 -16.38 3.76
C PRO A 470 -28.84 -16.10 2.28
N PRO A 471 -27.74 -16.54 1.68
CA PRO A 471 -27.36 -16.17 0.31
C PRO A 471 -28.46 -16.39 -0.73
N GLU A 472 -29.25 -17.48 -0.62
CA GLU A 472 -30.37 -17.78 -1.52
C GLU A 472 -31.54 -16.80 -1.35
N GLN A 473 -31.82 -16.39 -0.12
CA GLN A 473 -32.87 -15.39 0.17
C GLN A 473 -32.46 -14.02 -0.37
N LEU A 474 -31.17 -13.69 -0.29
CA LEU A 474 -30.62 -12.47 -0.89
C LEU A 474 -30.79 -12.51 -2.42
N ALA A 475 -30.40 -13.62 -3.07
CA ALA A 475 -30.54 -13.82 -4.50
C ALA A 475 -32.02 -13.71 -4.93
N GLN A 476 -32.94 -14.28 -4.13
CA GLN A 476 -34.39 -14.16 -4.35
C GLN A 476 -34.87 -12.71 -4.27
N ARG A 477 -34.44 -11.99 -3.24
CA ARG A 477 -34.83 -10.60 -3.02
C ARG A 477 -34.33 -9.65 -4.11
N LEU A 478 -33.10 -9.88 -4.58
CA LEU A 478 -32.47 -9.09 -5.66
C LEU A 478 -32.94 -9.54 -7.06
N HIS A 479 -33.72 -10.61 -7.16
CA HIS A 479 -34.11 -11.26 -8.43
C HIS A 479 -32.90 -11.48 -9.34
N ALA A 480 -31.80 -12.02 -8.78
CA ALA A 480 -30.52 -12.14 -9.46
C ALA A 480 -29.84 -13.48 -9.18
N THR A 481 -28.95 -13.90 -10.08
CA THR A 481 -27.92 -14.89 -9.77
C THR A 481 -26.68 -14.14 -9.27
N LEU A 482 -26.15 -14.56 -8.11
CA LEU A 482 -24.93 -13.95 -7.56
C LEU A 482 -23.75 -14.86 -7.90
N LEU A 483 -22.68 -14.30 -8.42
CA LEU A 483 -21.43 -15.00 -8.73
C LEU A 483 -20.33 -14.46 -7.79
N PHE A 484 -20.02 -15.26 -6.78
CA PHE A 484 -19.03 -14.92 -5.76
C PHE A 484 -17.72 -15.64 -6.07
N TYR A 485 -16.66 -14.88 -6.32
CA TYR A 485 -15.32 -15.40 -6.65
C TYR A 485 -14.39 -15.29 -5.44
N TRP A 486 -13.50 -16.27 -5.31
CA TRP A 486 -12.34 -16.26 -4.43
C TRP A 486 -11.14 -16.73 -5.25
N LEU A 487 -10.12 -15.88 -5.38
CA LEU A 487 -8.90 -16.18 -6.11
C LEU A 487 -7.78 -16.53 -5.12
N ASP A 488 -7.15 -17.68 -5.31
CA ASP A 488 -6.04 -18.13 -4.49
C ASP A 488 -4.96 -18.80 -5.34
N GLU A 489 -3.75 -18.92 -4.82
CA GLU A 489 -2.59 -19.47 -5.50
C GLU A 489 -2.72 -20.97 -5.82
N LYS A 490 -3.34 -21.75 -4.93
CA LYS A 490 -3.53 -23.19 -5.11
C LYS A 490 -4.81 -23.49 -5.89
N HIS A 491 -5.94 -23.03 -5.41
CA HIS A 491 -7.27 -23.25 -6.01
C HIS A 491 -8.14 -22.02 -5.86
N SER A 492 -8.65 -21.51 -6.96
CA SER A 492 -9.67 -20.46 -6.92
C SER A 492 -11.06 -21.09 -6.89
N TYR A 493 -12.05 -20.35 -6.40
CA TYR A 493 -13.42 -20.82 -6.23
C TYR A 493 -14.46 -19.85 -6.79
N LEU A 494 -15.55 -20.42 -7.32
CA LEU A 494 -16.75 -19.69 -7.72
C LEU A 494 -17.95 -20.30 -6.99
N TRP A 495 -18.66 -19.51 -6.21
CA TRP A 495 -20.01 -19.84 -5.74
C TRP A 495 -21.04 -19.16 -6.62
N ALA A 496 -21.93 -19.94 -7.23
CA ALA A 496 -23.09 -19.46 -7.97
C ALA A 496 -24.33 -19.63 -7.09
N ILE A 497 -24.89 -18.49 -6.69
CA ILE A 497 -26.00 -18.41 -5.72
C ILE A 497 -27.27 -18.02 -6.48
N THR A 498 -28.25 -18.90 -6.47
CA THR A 498 -29.57 -18.67 -7.06
C THR A 498 -30.62 -18.55 -5.97
N PRO A 499 -31.86 -18.14 -6.26
CA PRO A 499 -32.97 -18.14 -5.29
C PRO A 499 -33.27 -19.51 -4.64
N THR A 500 -32.80 -20.60 -5.22
CA THR A 500 -33.15 -21.96 -4.81
C THR A 500 -31.98 -22.80 -4.33
N LYS A 501 -30.74 -22.44 -4.68
CA LYS A 501 -29.57 -23.21 -4.30
C LYS A 501 -28.28 -22.41 -4.47
N THR A 502 -27.27 -22.77 -3.69
CA THR A 502 -25.88 -22.36 -3.86
C THR A 502 -25.08 -23.54 -4.41
N ALA A 503 -24.38 -23.35 -5.53
CA ALA A 503 -23.45 -24.32 -6.10
C ALA A 503 -22.05 -23.73 -6.11
N TYR A 504 -21.01 -24.57 -5.93
CA TYR A 504 -19.63 -24.13 -6.01
C TYR A 504 -18.87 -24.85 -7.12
N PHE A 505 -17.83 -24.22 -7.61
CA PHE A 505 -16.97 -24.72 -8.68
C PHE A 505 -15.52 -24.37 -8.33
N THR A 506 -14.61 -25.31 -8.55
CA THR A 506 -13.17 -25.05 -8.47
C THR A 506 -12.72 -24.46 -9.80
N LEU A 507 -11.96 -23.38 -9.71
CA LEU A 507 -11.36 -22.66 -10.83
C LEU A 507 -9.84 -22.90 -10.83
N PRO A 508 -9.14 -22.57 -11.94
CA PRO A 508 -7.68 -22.59 -11.97
C PRO A 508 -7.04 -21.69 -10.91
N PRO A 509 -5.75 -21.89 -10.61
CA PRO A 509 -4.98 -20.99 -9.76
C PRO A 509 -5.06 -19.53 -10.21
N SER A 510 -4.96 -18.60 -9.26
CA SER A 510 -5.02 -17.16 -9.54
C SER A 510 -3.95 -16.72 -10.55
N SER A 511 -2.78 -17.35 -10.55
CA SER A 511 -1.70 -17.04 -11.49
C SER A 511 -2.10 -17.22 -12.96
N GLU A 512 -2.84 -18.29 -13.29
CA GLU A 512 -3.32 -18.54 -14.64
C GLU A 512 -4.42 -17.53 -15.04
N ILE A 513 -5.34 -17.24 -14.13
CA ILE A 513 -6.42 -16.26 -14.33
C ILE A 513 -5.82 -14.88 -14.54
N ASN A 514 -4.83 -14.48 -13.72
CA ASN A 514 -4.16 -13.20 -13.78
C ASN A 514 -3.52 -12.92 -15.15
N VAL A 515 -2.86 -13.91 -15.73
CA VAL A 515 -2.25 -13.81 -17.07
C VAL A 515 -3.30 -13.53 -18.14
N LEU A 516 -4.41 -14.28 -18.13
CA LEU A 516 -5.49 -14.09 -19.11
C LEU A 516 -6.19 -12.73 -18.95
N VAL A 517 -6.46 -12.31 -17.72
CA VAL A 517 -7.14 -11.04 -17.44
C VAL A 517 -6.26 -9.87 -17.84
N LYS A 518 -4.95 -9.87 -17.44
CA LYS A 518 -4.00 -8.82 -17.82
C LYS A 518 -3.92 -8.69 -19.36
N ALA A 519 -3.72 -9.78 -20.07
CA ALA A 519 -3.63 -9.79 -21.53
C ALA A 519 -4.90 -9.27 -22.20
N TYR A 520 -6.08 -9.72 -21.73
CA TYR A 520 -7.35 -9.33 -22.32
C TYR A 520 -7.70 -7.86 -22.06
N THR A 521 -7.53 -7.39 -20.82
CA THR A 521 -7.78 -5.99 -20.45
C THR A 521 -6.85 -5.05 -21.22
N GLN A 522 -5.56 -5.41 -21.35
CA GLN A 522 -4.59 -4.65 -22.11
C GLN A 522 -4.98 -4.58 -23.60
N ALA A 523 -5.41 -5.69 -24.20
CA ALA A 523 -5.87 -5.73 -25.57
C ALA A 523 -7.06 -4.79 -25.84
N ILE A 524 -8.01 -4.70 -24.90
CA ILE A 524 -9.14 -3.77 -24.98
C ILE A 524 -8.66 -2.32 -24.96
N VAL A 525 -7.73 -1.98 -24.05
CA VAL A 525 -7.24 -0.62 -23.86
C VAL A 525 -6.34 -0.17 -25.01
N ASP A 526 -5.44 -1.03 -25.48
CA ASP A 526 -4.48 -0.71 -26.55
C ASP A 526 -5.15 -0.67 -27.92
N SER A 527 -6.09 -1.58 -28.15
CA SER A 527 -6.68 -1.72 -29.47
C SER A 527 -7.79 -0.72 -29.74
N LYS A 528 -7.72 0.55 -29.51
CA LYS A 528 -8.76 1.51 -29.95
C LYS A 528 -9.45 1.07 -31.27
N ALA A 529 -9.19 -0.17 -31.68
CA ALA A 529 -9.67 -0.95 -32.84
C ALA A 529 -10.61 -2.09 -32.41
N VAL A 530 -11.20 -2.80 -33.36
CA VAL A 530 -11.94 -4.04 -33.12
C VAL A 530 -10.96 -5.09 -32.58
N LEU A 531 -11.36 -5.85 -31.56
CA LEU A 531 -10.54 -6.94 -31.02
C LEU A 531 -10.10 -7.90 -32.13
N SER A 532 -8.84 -8.28 -32.13
CA SER A 532 -8.30 -9.29 -33.04
C SER A 532 -8.96 -10.66 -32.80
N THR A 533 -8.75 -11.60 -33.70
CA THR A 533 -9.23 -12.98 -33.50
C THR A 533 -8.64 -13.59 -32.25
N ASP A 534 -7.35 -13.36 -31.95
CA ASP A 534 -6.67 -13.87 -30.76
C ASP A 534 -7.20 -13.25 -29.48
N ASP A 535 -7.49 -11.95 -29.46
CA ASP A 535 -8.10 -11.26 -28.31
C ASP A 535 -9.50 -11.81 -28.03
N ARG A 536 -10.29 -12.08 -29.09
CA ARG A 536 -11.61 -12.73 -28.94
C ARG A 536 -11.50 -14.15 -28.41
N LEU A 537 -10.46 -14.90 -28.82
CA LEU A 537 -10.17 -16.22 -28.25
C LEU A 537 -9.82 -16.13 -26.76
N THR A 538 -9.05 -15.12 -26.36
CA THR A 538 -8.73 -14.87 -24.94
C THR A 538 -9.97 -14.52 -24.14
N GLY A 539 -10.85 -13.67 -24.67
CA GLY A 539 -12.16 -13.36 -24.07
C GLY A 539 -13.06 -14.60 -23.95
N GLY A 540 -13.00 -15.50 -24.92
CA GLY A 540 -13.69 -16.80 -24.89
C GLY A 540 -13.11 -17.76 -23.85
N LYS A 541 -11.78 -17.80 -23.69
CA LYS A 541 -11.12 -18.59 -22.62
C LYS A 541 -11.53 -18.08 -21.25
N LEU A 542 -11.53 -16.79 -21.04
CA LEU A 542 -12.00 -16.19 -19.79
C LEU A 542 -13.46 -16.52 -19.51
N TYR A 543 -14.34 -16.44 -20.52
CA TYR A 543 -15.72 -16.86 -20.39
C TYR A 543 -15.81 -18.35 -19.97
N ALA A 544 -15.06 -19.22 -20.65
CA ALA A 544 -15.03 -20.66 -20.34
C ALA A 544 -14.54 -20.96 -18.92
N THR A 545 -13.58 -20.17 -18.42
CA THR A 545 -13.01 -20.34 -17.09
C THR A 545 -13.94 -19.78 -16.01
N LEU A 546 -14.46 -18.55 -16.20
CA LEU A 546 -15.11 -17.80 -15.13
C LEU A 546 -16.64 -17.95 -15.13
N ILE A 547 -17.27 -18.15 -16.29
CA ILE A 547 -18.73 -18.13 -16.43
C ILE A 547 -19.31 -19.48 -16.77
N ALA A 548 -18.70 -20.20 -17.71
CA ALA A 548 -19.25 -21.48 -18.21
C ALA A 548 -19.54 -22.53 -17.13
N PRO A 549 -18.74 -22.65 -16.03
CA PRO A 549 -19.07 -23.58 -14.95
C PRO A 549 -20.46 -23.34 -14.35
N ALA A 550 -20.86 -22.07 -14.21
CA ALA A 550 -22.14 -21.67 -13.64
C ALA A 550 -23.24 -21.39 -14.69
N GLN A 551 -22.96 -21.48 -15.99
CA GLN A 551 -23.84 -21.05 -17.09
C GLN A 551 -25.27 -21.61 -16.97
N ARG A 552 -25.41 -22.89 -16.56
CA ARG A 552 -26.73 -23.54 -16.41
C ARG A 552 -27.57 -22.97 -15.25
N LEU A 553 -26.97 -22.18 -14.38
CA LEU A 553 -27.61 -21.53 -13.24
C LEU A 553 -27.98 -20.05 -13.54
N ILE A 554 -27.60 -19.55 -14.70
CA ILE A 554 -27.84 -18.18 -15.14
C ILE A 554 -28.92 -18.19 -16.22
N PRO A 555 -30.17 -17.78 -15.89
CA PRO A 555 -31.22 -17.73 -16.90
C PRO A 555 -30.92 -16.68 -17.98
N PRO A 556 -31.31 -16.89 -19.23
CA PRO A 556 -31.18 -15.89 -20.30
C PRO A 556 -31.91 -14.60 -19.91
N ASN A 557 -31.31 -13.46 -20.30
CA ASN A 557 -31.82 -12.12 -20.00
C ASN A 557 -32.04 -11.81 -18.51
N SER A 558 -31.39 -12.58 -17.60
CA SER A 558 -31.49 -12.37 -16.17
C SER A 558 -30.50 -11.32 -15.65
N ARG A 559 -30.71 -10.94 -14.41
CA ARG A 559 -29.75 -10.12 -13.66
C ARG A 559 -28.67 -11.01 -13.05
N VAL A 560 -27.42 -10.61 -13.23
CA VAL A 560 -26.25 -11.20 -12.57
C VAL A 560 -25.58 -10.14 -11.71
N ILE A 561 -25.26 -10.49 -10.46
CA ILE A 561 -24.47 -9.63 -9.59
C ILE A 561 -23.13 -10.35 -9.36
N LEU A 562 -22.05 -9.72 -9.78
CA LEU A 562 -20.70 -10.19 -9.54
C LEU A 562 -20.20 -9.72 -8.18
N LEU A 563 -19.56 -10.63 -7.45
CA LEU A 563 -18.72 -10.32 -6.31
C LEU A 563 -17.31 -10.79 -6.67
N PRO A 564 -16.55 -9.95 -7.41
CA PRO A 564 -15.25 -10.32 -7.93
C PRO A 564 -14.22 -10.42 -6.80
N ASP A 565 -13.02 -10.92 -7.13
CA ASP A 565 -11.87 -10.94 -6.25
C ASP A 565 -10.59 -10.59 -7.00
N GLY A 566 -9.61 -9.99 -6.31
CA GLY A 566 -8.31 -9.68 -6.85
C GLY A 566 -8.38 -8.96 -8.21
N ILE A 567 -7.68 -9.50 -9.21
CA ILE A 567 -7.61 -8.90 -10.56
C ILE A 567 -8.96 -8.83 -11.28
N LEU A 568 -9.94 -9.66 -10.89
CA LEU A 568 -11.26 -9.67 -11.52
C LEU A 568 -12.02 -8.35 -11.36
N TYR A 569 -11.68 -7.53 -10.37
CA TYR A 569 -12.24 -6.18 -10.25
C TYR A 569 -11.87 -5.26 -11.42
N GLY A 570 -10.73 -5.50 -12.07
CA GLY A 570 -10.30 -4.77 -13.28
C GLY A 570 -10.83 -5.34 -14.59
N LEU A 571 -11.54 -6.48 -14.56
CA LEU A 571 -12.10 -7.12 -15.74
C LEU A 571 -13.53 -6.64 -16.00
N ASN A 572 -13.80 -6.12 -17.19
CA ASN A 572 -15.18 -5.92 -17.61
C ASN A 572 -15.78 -7.23 -18.15
N PHE A 573 -16.53 -7.93 -17.33
CA PHE A 573 -17.17 -9.22 -17.68
C PHE A 573 -18.18 -9.08 -18.82
N GLU A 574 -18.76 -7.92 -19.07
CA GLU A 574 -19.70 -7.68 -20.17
C GLU A 574 -19.05 -7.89 -21.52
N THR A 575 -17.71 -7.75 -21.60
CA THR A 575 -16.93 -7.91 -22.83
C THR A 575 -16.50 -9.34 -23.11
N LEU A 576 -16.71 -10.28 -22.19
CA LEU A 576 -16.37 -11.69 -22.38
C LEU A 576 -17.15 -12.27 -23.56
N ILE A 577 -16.55 -13.24 -24.24
CA ILE A 577 -17.12 -13.81 -25.47
C ILE A 577 -17.87 -15.10 -25.14
N ALA A 578 -19.19 -15.03 -25.14
CA ALA A 578 -20.07 -16.19 -25.04
C ALA A 578 -20.05 -16.97 -26.38
N PRO A 579 -19.93 -18.31 -26.38
CA PRO A 579 -19.74 -19.08 -27.61
C PRO A 579 -21.01 -19.34 -28.42
N GLN A 580 -22.19 -19.30 -27.80
CA GLN A 580 -23.46 -19.70 -28.44
C GLN A 580 -24.51 -18.58 -28.36
N PRO A 581 -25.42 -18.47 -29.38
CA PRO A 581 -25.54 -19.35 -30.59
C PRO A 581 -24.40 -19.10 -31.58
N GLN A 582 -23.74 -18.00 -31.54
CA GLN A 582 -22.51 -17.62 -32.22
C GLN A 582 -21.67 -16.74 -31.29
N PRO A 583 -20.37 -16.59 -31.48
CA PRO A 583 -19.55 -15.75 -30.60
C PRO A 583 -20.07 -14.31 -30.51
N HIS A 584 -20.47 -13.89 -29.31
CA HIS A 584 -21.03 -12.55 -29.01
C HIS A 584 -20.58 -12.08 -27.63
N TYR A 585 -20.78 -10.80 -27.33
CA TYR A 585 -20.45 -10.27 -26.00
C TYR A 585 -21.48 -10.67 -24.95
N TRP A 586 -21.03 -11.05 -23.79
CA TRP A 586 -21.90 -11.56 -22.70
C TRP A 586 -22.95 -10.54 -22.23
N ILE A 587 -22.70 -9.22 -22.40
CA ILE A 587 -23.72 -8.18 -22.13
C ILE A 587 -25.03 -8.41 -22.93
N GLU A 588 -24.95 -9.10 -24.06
CA GLU A 588 -26.15 -9.39 -24.88
C GLU A 588 -27.08 -10.38 -24.18
N ASP A 589 -26.52 -11.25 -23.29
CA ASP A 589 -27.29 -12.29 -22.59
C ASP A 589 -27.80 -11.87 -21.20
N ILE A 590 -27.15 -10.88 -20.52
CA ILE A 590 -27.44 -10.62 -19.11
C ILE A 590 -27.42 -9.12 -18.78
N THR A 591 -28.00 -8.78 -17.63
CA THR A 591 -27.83 -7.44 -17.00
C THR A 591 -26.88 -7.56 -15.81
N LEU A 592 -25.73 -6.86 -15.87
CA LEU A 592 -24.66 -7.00 -14.92
C LEU A 592 -24.60 -5.85 -13.90
N THR A 593 -24.24 -6.21 -12.67
CA THR A 593 -23.92 -5.27 -11.58
C THR A 593 -22.75 -5.84 -10.80
N THR A 594 -21.86 -5.00 -10.28
CA THR A 594 -20.76 -5.41 -9.40
C THR A 594 -21.09 -5.05 -7.96
N GLY A 595 -21.00 -5.99 -7.04
CA GLY A 595 -21.14 -5.79 -5.59
C GLY A 595 -19.83 -6.02 -4.86
N SER A 596 -19.69 -5.47 -3.65
CA SER A 596 -18.49 -5.66 -2.82
C SER A 596 -18.62 -6.85 -1.87
N SER A 597 -19.78 -7.06 -1.25
CA SER A 597 -20.05 -8.18 -0.34
C SER A 597 -21.54 -8.52 -0.27
N LEU A 598 -21.88 -9.75 0.15
CA LEU A 598 -23.28 -10.18 0.36
C LEU A 598 -23.97 -9.37 1.46
N THR A 599 -23.22 -9.03 2.50
CA THR A 599 -23.71 -8.25 3.64
C THR A 599 -24.10 -6.83 3.22
N LEU A 600 -23.29 -6.16 2.44
CA LEU A 600 -23.60 -4.82 1.92
C LEU A 600 -24.79 -4.83 0.96
N LEU A 601 -24.88 -5.84 0.08
CA LEU A 601 -26.04 -6.02 -0.78
C LEU A 601 -27.33 -6.26 0.02
N THR A 602 -27.25 -6.92 1.16
CA THR A 602 -28.40 -7.09 2.07
C THR A 602 -28.89 -5.75 2.64
N SER A 603 -27.94 -4.89 3.03
CA SER A 603 -28.23 -3.55 3.56
C SER A 603 -28.89 -2.65 2.49
N SER A 604 -28.34 -2.70 1.27
CA SER A 604 -28.85 -1.98 0.09
C SER A 604 -30.31 -2.35 -0.24
N ALA A 605 -30.65 -3.63 -0.21
CA ALA A 605 -31.97 -4.13 -0.52
C ALA A 605 -33.07 -3.61 0.44
N ASN A 606 -32.72 -2.98 1.56
CA ASN A 606 -33.64 -2.46 2.59
C ASN A 606 -33.90 -0.95 2.47
N ARG A 607 -33.18 -0.22 1.60
CA ARG A 607 -33.30 1.24 1.53
C ARG A 607 -34.47 1.68 0.66
N PRO A 608 -35.24 2.72 1.07
CA PRO A 608 -36.31 3.28 0.25
C PRO A 608 -35.71 4.03 -0.95
N ALA A 609 -36.36 3.94 -2.11
CA ALA A 609 -36.05 4.75 -3.27
C ALA A 609 -36.17 6.26 -2.99
N ALA A 610 -35.38 7.09 -3.65
CA ALA A 610 -35.42 8.54 -3.53
C ALA A 610 -36.82 9.07 -3.89
N LYS A 611 -37.37 9.95 -3.05
CA LYS A 611 -38.73 10.51 -3.25
C LYS A 611 -38.80 11.49 -4.43
N GLU A 612 -37.71 12.19 -4.75
CA GLU A 612 -37.66 13.19 -5.81
C GLU A 612 -36.50 12.84 -6.77
N LYS A 613 -36.80 12.81 -8.08
CA LYS A 613 -35.80 12.62 -9.12
C LYS A 613 -35.16 13.98 -9.47
N ASN A 614 -34.14 14.40 -8.73
CA ASN A 614 -33.39 15.63 -8.92
C ASN A 614 -31.93 15.36 -9.23
N LEU A 615 -31.27 16.30 -9.94
CA LEU A 615 -29.92 16.16 -10.47
C LEU A 615 -28.96 17.24 -9.96
N LEU A 616 -27.80 16.86 -9.50
CA LEU A 616 -26.59 17.70 -9.39
C LEU A 616 -25.66 17.34 -10.54
N LEU A 617 -25.48 18.27 -11.50
CA LEU A 617 -24.64 18.09 -12.67
C LEU A 617 -23.40 18.97 -12.52
N VAL A 618 -22.20 18.38 -12.53
CA VAL A 618 -20.91 19.07 -12.31
C VAL A 618 -19.97 18.71 -13.46
N GLY A 619 -19.47 19.70 -14.18
CA GLY A 619 -18.56 19.36 -15.28
C GLY A 619 -18.09 20.50 -16.13
N ASN A 620 -17.40 20.17 -17.24
CA ASN A 620 -16.81 21.11 -18.18
C ASN A 620 -15.98 22.20 -17.46
N PRO A 621 -15.08 21.82 -16.52
CA PRO A 621 -14.33 22.79 -15.75
C PRO A 621 -13.36 23.58 -16.61
N LYS A 622 -13.01 24.79 -16.19
CA LYS A 622 -11.90 25.55 -16.73
C LYS A 622 -10.64 25.30 -15.87
N VAL A 623 -9.75 24.46 -16.37
CA VAL A 623 -8.51 24.09 -15.68
C VAL A 623 -7.33 24.73 -16.41
N ALA A 624 -6.56 25.56 -15.71
CA ALA A 624 -5.36 26.20 -16.25
C ALA A 624 -4.09 25.33 -16.08
N ASN A 625 -4.22 24.01 -16.24
CA ASN A 625 -3.13 23.06 -16.17
C ASN A 625 -3.02 22.29 -17.50
N PRO A 626 -1.87 22.32 -18.20
CA PRO A 626 -1.69 21.58 -19.46
C PRO A 626 -1.89 20.06 -19.35
N GLU A 627 -1.76 19.49 -18.17
CA GLU A 627 -2.02 18.07 -17.90
C GLU A 627 -3.51 17.71 -18.11
N PHE A 628 -4.41 18.69 -17.97
CA PHE A 628 -5.85 18.50 -18.10
C PHE A 628 -6.42 19.40 -19.19
N PRO A 629 -6.25 19.05 -20.47
CA PRO A 629 -6.75 19.85 -21.59
C PRO A 629 -8.28 19.94 -21.57
N SER A 630 -8.83 20.97 -22.23
CA SER A 630 -10.28 21.13 -22.33
C SER A 630 -10.93 19.92 -23.01
N LEU A 631 -11.98 19.37 -22.38
CA LEU A 631 -12.78 18.27 -22.93
C LEU A 631 -13.78 18.81 -23.96
N LEU A 632 -13.63 18.39 -25.21
CA LEU A 632 -14.45 18.89 -26.30
C LEU A 632 -15.90 18.39 -26.23
N GLN A 633 -16.11 17.19 -25.65
CA GLN A 633 -17.44 16.58 -25.59
C GLN A 633 -18.17 16.82 -24.27
N ALA A 634 -17.50 17.30 -23.23
CA ALA A 634 -18.12 17.55 -21.93
C ALA A 634 -19.30 18.53 -21.97
N PRO A 635 -19.26 19.65 -22.73
CA PRO A 635 -20.42 20.53 -22.91
C PRO A 635 -21.62 19.81 -23.55
N ASN A 636 -21.37 18.99 -24.58
CA ASN A 636 -22.38 18.20 -25.24
C ASN A 636 -23.02 17.16 -24.33
N GLU A 637 -22.20 16.44 -23.54
CA GLU A 637 -22.65 15.48 -22.54
C GLU A 637 -23.54 16.16 -21.50
N MET A 638 -23.10 17.27 -20.93
CA MET A 638 -23.87 18.01 -19.94
C MET A 638 -25.20 18.52 -20.51
N GLN A 639 -25.20 18.99 -21.76
CA GLN A 639 -26.43 19.44 -22.43
C GLN A 639 -27.42 18.29 -22.60
N ARG A 640 -26.97 17.11 -23.01
CA ARG A 640 -27.79 15.91 -23.18
C ARG A 640 -28.31 15.38 -21.87
N VAL A 641 -27.51 15.33 -20.80
CA VAL A 641 -27.95 14.87 -19.48
C VAL A 641 -28.98 15.80 -18.87
N LYS A 642 -28.75 17.11 -18.89
CA LYS A 642 -29.65 18.07 -18.25
C LYS A 642 -31.03 18.16 -18.89
N GLN A 643 -31.21 17.80 -20.19
CA GLN A 643 -32.51 17.83 -20.86
C GLN A 643 -33.52 16.80 -20.32
N HIS A 644 -33.06 15.74 -19.64
CA HIS A 644 -33.91 14.74 -19.02
C HIS A 644 -34.48 15.19 -17.69
N PHE A 645 -34.12 16.38 -17.19
CA PHE A 645 -34.61 16.91 -15.92
C PHE A 645 -35.20 18.31 -16.10
N VAL A 646 -36.33 18.55 -15.48
CA VAL A 646 -36.94 19.89 -15.49
C VAL A 646 -36.06 20.87 -14.73
N GLU A 647 -36.08 22.15 -15.10
CA GLU A 647 -35.17 23.15 -14.60
C GLU A 647 -35.14 23.25 -13.04
N ARG A 648 -36.29 23.18 -12.40
CA ARG A 648 -36.44 23.23 -10.94
C ARG A 648 -35.90 21.99 -10.22
N ALA A 649 -35.71 20.90 -10.95
CA ALA A 649 -35.21 19.62 -10.39
C ALA A 649 -33.71 19.42 -10.70
N ARG A 650 -33.00 20.46 -11.19
CA ARG A 650 -31.57 20.34 -11.51
C ARG A 650 -30.78 21.50 -10.96
N LYS A 651 -29.57 21.22 -10.49
CA LYS A 651 -28.50 22.18 -10.18
C LYS A 651 -27.31 21.89 -11.06
N VAL A 652 -26.83 22.92 -11.77
CA VAL A 652 -25.73 22.77 -12.73
C VAL A 652 -24.56 23.64 -12.29
N LEU A 653 -23.40 22.99 -12.08
CA LEU A 653 -22.10 23.61 -11.83
C LEU A 653 -21.24 23.37 -13.06
N GLU A 654 -21.03 24.42 -13.87
CA GLU A 654 -20.37 24.34 -15.16
C GLU A 654 -19.33 25.46 -15.29
N GLY A 655 -18.24 25.20 -16.02
CA GLY A 655 -17.18 26.16 -16.28
C GLY A 655 -16.51 26.59 -14.97
N GLU A 656 -16.25 27.88 -14.80
CA GLU A 656 -15.62 28.45 -13.58
C GLU A 656 -16.39 28.15 -12.29
N ARG A 657 -17.67 27.85 -12.37
CA ARG A 657 -18.51 27.51 -11.18
C ARG A 657 -18.39 26.05 -10.78
N ALA A 658 -17.74 25.19 -11.57
CA ALA A 658 -17.53 23.80 -11.24
C ALA A 658 -16.29 23.64 -10.33
N THR A 659 -16.34 24.15 -9.09
CA THR A 659 -15.24 24.07 -8.12
C THR A 659 -15.53 23.04 -7.03
N PRO A 660 -14.50 22.50 -6.32
CA PRO A 660 -14.70 21.60 -5.19
C PRO A 660 -15.61 22.18 -4.09
N GLY A 661 -15.39 23.45 -3.72
CA GLY A 661 -16.20 24.14 -2.72
C GLY A 661 -17.66 24.35 -3.15
N ALA A 662 -17.90 24.64 -4.45
CA ALA A 662 -19.24 24.76 -5.00
C ALA A 662 -20.00 23.40 -4.98
N TYR A 663 -19.31 22.30 -5.24
CA TYR A 663 -19.87 20.95 -5.06
C TYR A 663 -20.22 20.69 -3.61
N LEU A 664 -19.27 20.88 -2.69
CA LEU A 664 -19.46 20.65 -1.24
C LEU A 664 -20.60 21.52 -0.65
N SER A 665 -20.64 22.80 -1.03
CA SER A 665 -21.69 23.73 -0.57
C SER A 665 -23.07 23.48 -1.20
N SER A 666 -23.14 22.66 -2.23
CA SER A 666 -24.40 22.28 -2.88
C SER A 666 -25.26 21.35 -2.06
N ASN A 667 -24.77 20.82 -0.93
CA ASN A 667 -25.37 19.77 -0.15
C ASN A 667 -25.73 18.54 -1.04
N PRO A 668 -24.71 17.83 -1.55
CA PRO A 668 -24.90 16.77 -2.54
C PRO A 668 -25.79 15.62 -2.05
N GLY A 669 -25.90 15.42 -0.74
CA GLY A 669 -26.75 14.38 -0.13
C GLY A 669 -28.26 14.53 -0.39
N ARG A 670 -28.72 15.70 -0.84
CA ARG A 670 -30.15 15.92 -1.17
C ARG A 670 -30.55 15.54 -2.59
N PHE A 671 -29.56 15.20 -3.46
CA PHE A 671 -29.84 14.88 -4.86
C PHE A 671 -29.92 13.37 -5.06
N ALA A 672 -30.94 12.94 -5.81
CA ALA A 672 -31.10 11.55 -6.21
C ALA A 672 -30.04 11.14 -7.23
N TYR A 673 -29.68 12.05 -8.09
CA TYR A 673 -28.67 11.83 -9.15
C TYR A 673 -27.55 12.85 -9.02
N VAL A 674 -26.30 12.36 -9.05
CA VAL A 674 -25.10 13.21 -9.14
C VAL A 674 -24.34 12.77 -10.37
N HIS A 675 -23.99 13.71 -11.26
CA HIS A 675 -23.26 13.40 -12.49
C HIS A 675 -22.04 14.32 -12.63
N PHE A 676 -20.89 13.72 -12.87
CA PHE A 676 -19.63 14.40 -13.17
C PHE A 676 -19.26 14.17 -14.64
N ALA A 677 -19.00 15.25 -15.39
CA ALA A 677 -18.46 15.23 -16.76
C ALA A 677 -17.14 16.01 -16.78
N THR A 678 -16.02 15.34 -16.48
CA THR A 678 -14.74 16.00 -16.21
C THR A 678 -13.56 15.03 -16.32
N HIS A 679 -12.32 15.52 -16.13
CA HIS A 679 -11.17 14.65 -15.94
C HIS A 679 -11.19 13.95 -14.56
N GLY A 680 -10.65 12.73 -14.53
CA GLY A 680 -10.37 12.00 -13.31
C GLY A 680 -8.88 11.71 -13.18
N THR A 681 -8.38 11.72 -11.95
CA THR A 681 -7.06 11.21 -11.60
C THR A 681 -7.21 10.06 -10.64
N ALA A 682 -6.45 8.99 -10.84
CA ALA A 682 -6.43 7.87 -9.92
C ALA A 682 -5.01 7.70 -9.36
N SER A 683 -4.93 7.63 -8.04
CA SER A 683 -3.69 7.32 -7.34
C SER A 683 -3.67 5.83 -7.02
N ARG A 684 -2.61 5.13 -7.48
CA ARG A 684 -2.44 3.71 -7.24
C ARG A 684 -1.90 3.43 -5.83
N THR A 685 -1.03 4.29 -5.34
CA THR A 685 -0.40 4.13 -4.01
C THR A 685 -1.20 4.77 -2.89
N ARG A 686 -2.01 5.79 -3.18
CA ARG A 686 -2.83 6.52 -2.21
C ARG A 686 -4.24 6.71 -2.77
N PRO A 687 -5.12 5.69 -2.72
CA PRO A 687 -6.41 5.68 -3.42
C PRO A 687 -7.34 6.80 -3.00
N LEU A 688 -7.27 7.27 -1.75
CA LEU A 688 -8.05 8.42 -1.28
C LEU A 688 -7.57 9.78 -1.85
N GLU A 689 -6.42 9.81 -2.52
CA GLU A 689 -5.98 10.96 -3.34
C GLU A 689 -6.45 10.89 -4.80
N SER A 690 -7.16 9.85 -5.19
CA SER A 690 -7.91 9.86 -6.45
C SER A 690 -8.91 11.01 -6.43
N ALA A 691 -9.07 11.70 -7.55
CA ALA A 691 -9.88 12.93 -7.58
C ALA A 691 -10.59 13.14 -8.91
N VAL A 692 -11.72 13.81 -8.88
CA VAL A 692 -12.27 14.52 -10.04
C VAL A 692 -11.63 15.91 -10.13
N VAL A 693 -11.24 16.30 -11.35
CA VAL A 693 -10.58 17.59 -11.62
C VAL A 693 -11.64 18.62 -11.95
N LEU A 694 -11.66 19.70 -11.18
CA LEU A 694 -12.64 20.79 -11.29
C LEU A 694 -11.93 22.11 -11.55
N SER A 695 -12.68 23.19 -11.64
CA SER A 695 -12.12 24.53 -11.73
C SER A 695 -11.49 24.96 -10.41
N LYS A 696 -10.47 25.82 -10.50
CA LYS A 696 -9.78 26.37 -9.34
C LYS A 696 -10.73 27.18 -8.46
N GLU A 697 -10.56 27.05 -7.15
CA GLU A 697 -11.28 27.90 -6.19
C GLU A 697 -10.90 29.39 -6.35
N PRO A 698 -11.86 30.31 -6.20
CA PRO A 698 -11.59 31.75 -6.26
C PRO A 698 -10.56 32.23 -5.23
N SER A 699 -10.49 31.56 -4.06
CA SER A 699 -9.63 31.91 -2.93
C SER A 699 -8.61 30.81 -2.63
N GLY A 700 -7.84 30.35 -3.61
CA GLY A 700 -6.84 29.32 -3.37
C GLY A 700 -6.40 28.55 -4.61
N ASP A 701 -5.56 27.52 -4.43
CA ASP A 701 -5.03 26.70 -5.52
C ASP A 701 -5.75 25.36 -5.68
N THR A 702 -6.77 25.10 -4.87
CA THR A 702 -7.51 23.84 -4.89
C THR A 702 -8.39 23.76 -6.12
N TYR A 703 -8.20 22.70 -6.92
CA TYR A 703 -9.00 22.40 -8.12
C TYR A 703 -9.34 20.92 -8.25
N LYS A 704 -8.97 20.09 -7.28
CA LYS A 704 -9.30 18.66 -7.22
C LYS A 704 -10.26 18.39 -6.06
N LEU A 705 -11.32 17.64 -6.34
CA LEU A 705 -12.19 17.05 -5.33
C LEU A 705 -11.72 15.62 -5.09
N TYR A 706 -11.06 15.39 -3.97
CA TYR A 706 -10.44 14.11 -3.64
C TYR A 706 -11.43 13.10 -3.06
N ALA A 707 -11.15 11.83 -3.23
CA ALA A 707 -11.92 10.74 -2.62
C ALA A 707 -12.02 10.90 -1.09
N ARG A 708 -10.94 11.34 -0.40
CA ARG A 708 -10.95 11.65 1.05
C ARG A 708 -11.95 12.74 1.45
N ASP A 709 -12.22 13.71 0.56
CA ASP A 709 -13.20 14.78 0.83
C ASP A 709 -14.62 14.25 0.66
N ILE A 710 -14.81 13.27 -0.23
CA ILE A 710 -16.11 12.64 -0.52
C ILE A 710 -16.55 11.74 0.63
N VAL A 711 -15.63 10.89 1.16
CA VAL A 711 -15.98 9.93 2.24
C VAL A 711 -16.44 10.59 3.53
N THR A 712 -16.12 11.84 3.75
CA THR A 712 -16.57 12.61 4.93
C THR A 712 -18.00 13.12 4.81
N ARG A 713 -18.66 12.91 3.66
CA ARG A 713 -20.01 13.43 3.39
C ARG A 713 -21.04 12.31 3.47
N HIS A 714 -22.24 12.64 3.95
CA HIS A 714 -23.34 11.71 3.92
C HIS A 714 -24.16 11.95 2.63
N LEU A 715 -24.25 10.91 1.79
CA LEU A 715 -25.00 10.92 0.54
C LEU A 715 -26.23 10.01 0.66
N GLN A 716 -27.30 10.36 -0.05
CA GLN A 716 -28.51 9.54 -0.23
C GLN A 716 -28.84 9.40 -1.72
N ALA A 717 -27.81 9.56 -2.57
CA ALA A 717 -28.00 9.49 -4.02
C ALA A 717 -28.36 8.08 -4.46
N GLU A 718 -29.41 7.97 -5.30
CA GLU A 718 -29.77 6.73 -5.97
C GLU A 718 -28.69 6.29 -6.97
N LEU A 719 -28.09 7.29 -7.64
CA LEU A 719 -27.02 7.04 -8.59
C LEU A 719 -26.02 8.20 -8.63
N VAL A 720 -24.74 7.88 -8.51
CA VAL A 720 -23.62 8.75 -8.85
C VAL A 720 -22.98 8.26 -10.15
N THR A 721 -22.90 9.13 -11.17
CA THR A 721 -22.22 8.83 -12.43
C THR A 721 -20.92 9.62 -12.51
N ILE A 722 -19.79 8.92 -12.64
CA ILE A 722 -18.45 9.51 -12.75
C ILE A 722 -17.99 9.33 -14.21
N SER A 723 -18.40 10.27 -15.07
CA SER A 723 -17.92 10.32 -16.45
C SER A 723 -16.55 10.98 -16.49
N ALA A 724 -15.54 10.21 -16.05
CA ALA A 724 -14.15 10.60 -15.94
C ALA A 724 -13.25 9.36 -16.02
N CYS A 725 -12.00 9.55 -16.43
CA CYS A 725 -11.03 8.46 -16.51
C CYS A 725 -10.82 7.80 -15.15
N TYR A 726 -10.74 6.46 -15.13
CA TYR A 726 -10.47 5.67 -13.94
C TYR A 726 -11.37 5.96 -12.73
N GLY A 727 -12.61 6.37 -12.98
CA GLY A 727 -13.59 6.68 -11.94
C GLY A 727 -13.86 5.52 -10.97
N SER A 728 -13.64 4.28 -11.40
CA SER A 728 -13.77 3.08 -10.57
C SER A 728 -12.60 2.91 -9.58
N GLY A 729 -11.40 3.42 -9.91
CA GLY A 729 -10.15 3.20 -9.22
C GLY A 729 -9.16 2.42 -10.08
N THR A 730 -7.92 2.28 -9.61
CA THR A 730 -6.82 1.62 -10.37
C THR A 730 -6.17 0.47 -9.63
N ARG A 731 -6.52 0.24 -8.36
CA ARG A 731 -5.99 -0.81 -7.52
C ARG A 731 -7.09 -1.51 -6.75
N ALA A 732 -7.09 -2.84 -6.82
CA ALA A 732 -7.91 -3.68 -5.96
C ALA A 732 -7.14 -4.00 -4.66
N TYR A 733 -7.81 -3.86 -3.53
CA TYR A 733 -7.29 -4.24 -2.21
C TYR A 733 -7.95 -5.54 -1.78
N SER A 734 -7.17 -6.43 -1.16
CA SER A 734 -7.66 -7.72 -0.68
C SER A 734 -8.86 -7.55 0.24
N GLY A 735 -9.97 -8.19 -0.09
CA GLY A 735 -11.23 -8.09 0.63
C GLY A 735 -12.04 -6.80 0.44
N GLU A 736 -11.44 -5.66 0.04
CA GLU A 736 -12.15 -4.37 -0.11
C GLU A 736 -12.58 -4.09 -1.56
N GLY A 737 -11.92 -4.70 -2.52
CA GLY A 737 -12.17 -4.49 -3.93
C GLY A 737 -11.46 -3.27 -4.52
N LEU A 738 -12.00 -2.72 -5.60
CA LEU A 738 -11.42 -1.58 -6.31
C LEU A 738 -11.67 -0.30 -5.51
N VAL A 739 -10.62 0.28 -4.95
CA VAL A 739 -10.70 1.50 -4.15
C VAL A 739 -10.33 2.72 -5.00
N GLY A 740 -11.17 3.73 -4.94
CA GLY A 740 -11.05 4.98 -5.69
C GLY A 740 -12.30 5.83 -5.53
N LEU A 741 -12.65 6.59 -6.56
CA LEU A 741 -13.81 7.47 -6.49
C LEU A 741 -15.14 6.72 -6.31
N SER A 742 -15.34 5.60 -7.03
CA SER A 742 -16.57 4.81 -6.88
C SER A 742 -16.73 4.27 -5.45
N TRP A 743 -15.66 3.73 -4.88
CA TRP A 743 -15.65 3.29 -3.48
C TRP A 743 -15.94 4.44 -2.50
N ALA A 744 -15.36 5.62 -2.75
CA ALA A 744 -15.57 6.79 -1.90
C ALA A 744 -17.04 7.24 -1.90
N PHE A 745 -17.70 7.25 -3.05
CA PHE A 745 -19.11 7.58 -3.14
C PHE A 745 -20.01 6.52 -2.49
N LEU A 746 -19.67 5.22 -2.64
CA LEU A 746 -20.40 4.14 -1.97
C LEU A 746 -20.28 4.27 -0.44
N ARG A 747 -19.04 4.51 0.05
CA ARG A 747 -18.80 4.73 1.49
C ARG A 747 -19.51 5.96 2.03
N ALA A 748 -19.64 7.01 1.21
CA ALA A 748 -20.42 8.19 1.55
C ALA A 748 -21.94 7.93 1.61
N GLY A 749 -22.42 6.79 1.13
CA GLY A 749 -23.81 6.37 1.20
C GLY A 749 -24.58 6.39 -0.13
N ALA A 750 -23.91 6.56 -1.29
CA ALA A 750 -24.56 6.40 -2.58
C ALA A 750 -25.06 4.95 -2.77
N HIS A 751 -26.27 4.77 -3.31
CA HIS A 751 -26.83 3.44 -3.54
C HIS A 751 -26.15 2.72 -4.70
N ASN A 752 -25.88 3.45 -5.77
CA ASN A 752 -25.23 2.96 -6.97
C ASN A 752 -24.21 3.97 -7.47
N VAL A 753 -23.10 3.48 -8.03
CA VAL A 753 -22.10 4.31 -8.68
C VAL A 753 -21.76 3.74 -10.05
N ILE A 754 -21.79 4.57 -11.08
CA ILE A 754 -21.23 4.25 -12.40
C ILE A 754 -19.84 4.90 -12.47
N GLY A 755 -18.80 4.10 -12.65
CA GLY A 755 -17.42 4.56 -12.80
C GLY A 755 -16.71 3.84 -13.94
N ALA A 756 -15.68 4.47 -14.51
CA ALA A 756 -14.92 3.90 -15.61
C ALA A 756 -13.71 3.09 -15.11
N LEU A 757 -13.48 1.93 -15.70
CA LEU A 757 -12.32 1.07 -15.42
C LEU A 757 -11.02 1.55 -16.08
N TRP A 758 -11.14 2.24 -17.21
CA TRP A 758 -10.01 2.77 -17.97
C TRP A 758 -10.28 4.19 -18.47
N GLU A 759 -9.40 4.69 -19.29
CA GLU A 759 -9.51 6.03 -19.87
C GLU A 759 -10.80 6.18 -20.69
N VAL A 760 -11.57 7.22 -20.40
CA VAL A 760 -12.79 7.58 -21.14
C VAL A 760 -12.39 8.48 -22.32
N ALA A 761 -12.69 8.03 -23.53
CA ALA A 761 -12.40 8.81 -24.72
C ALA A 761 -13.24 10.10 -24.76
N ASP A 762 -12.62 11.24 -25.02
CA ASP A 762 -13.31 12.49 -25.35
C ASP A 762 -13.85 12.41 -26.79
N ALA A 763 -14.84 11.56 -27.01
CA ALA A 763 -15.44 11.21 -28.30
C ALA A 763 -16.96 11.29 -28.23
N PRO A 764 -17.67 11.41 -29.36
CA PRO A 764 -19.14 11.50 -29.42
C PRO A 764 -19.88 10.31 -28.79
N THR A 765 -19.15 9.20 -28.53
CA THR A 765 -19.71 7.98 -27.89
C THR A 765 -20.15 8.22 -26.47
N THR A 766 -19.39 8.99 -25.67
CA THR A 766 -19.68 9.23 -24.25
C THR A 766 -20.97 10.05 -24.07
N PRO A 767 -21.16 11.20 -24.72
CA PRO A 767 -22.43 11.92 -24.67
C PRO A 767 -23.63 11.10 -25.14
N GLU A 768 -23.48 10.23 -26.14
CA GLU A 768 -24.52 9.37 -26.64
C GLU A 768 -24.92 8.25 -25.67
N LEU A 769 -23.94 7.65 -25.02
CA LEU A 769 -24.16 6.66 -23.97
C LEU A 769 -24.90 7.29 -22.79
N MET A 770 -24.44 8.46 -22.30
CA MET A 770 -25.06 9.16 -21.18
C MET A 770 -26.48 9.65 -21.49
N ASP A 771 -26.74 10.18 -22.70
CA ASP A 771 -28.08 10.51 -23.15
C ASP A 771 -29.02 9.30 -23.10
N SER A 772 -28.56 8.17 -23.67
CA SER A 772 -29.33 6.93 -23.63
C SER A 772 -29.59 6.42 -22.20
N LEU A 773 -28.56 6.47 -21.32
CA LEU A 773 -28.67 6.10 -19.92
C LEU A 773 -29.77 6.91 -19.22
N TYR A 774 -29.70 8.24 -19.29
CA TYR A 774 -30.66 9.10 -18.57
C TYR A 774 -32.05 9.07 -19.18
N ARG A 775 -32.20 8.81 -20.49
CA ARG A 775 -33.48 8.53 -21.13
C ARG A 775 -34.13 7.27 -20.55
N GLU A 776 -33.33 6.19 -20.40
CA GLU A 776 -33.85 4.91 -19.90
C GLU A 776 -34.18 4.99 -18.40
N LEU A 777 -33.42 5.74 -17.61
CA LEU A 777 -33.73 6.06 -16.22
C LEU A 777 -35.01 6.89 -16.11
N GLY A 778 -35.23 7.84 -17.03
CA GLY A 778 -36.44 8.63 -17.17
C GLY A 778 -37.69 7.77 -17.46
N ASN A 779 -37.51 6.72 -18.25
CA ASN A 779 -38.50 5.71 -18.58
C ASN A 779 -38.80 4.72 -17.43
N GLY A 780 -38.13 4.87 -16.27
CA GLY A 780 -38.37 4.06 -15.07
C GLY A 780 -37.54 2.77 -14.97
N LYS A 781 -36.55 2.56 -15.86
CA LYS A 781 -35.63 1.43 -15.71
C LYS A 781 -34.71 1.68 -14.53
N ASP A 782 -34.31 0.61 -13.85
CA ASP A 782 -33.28 0.67 -12.83
C ASP A 782 -31.90 0.95 -13.44
N PRO A 783 -30.91 1.43 -12.67
CA PRO A 783 -29.59 1.83 -13.19
C PRO A 783 -28.88 0.75 -14.01
N ALA A 784 -28.96 -0.54 -13.60
CA ALA A 784 -28.31 -1.64 -14.29
C ALA A 784 -28.93 -1.89 -15.67
N THR A 785 -30.25 -1.95 -15.72
CA THR A 785 -30.98 -2.15 -16.96
C THR A 785 -30.82 -0.94 -17.91
N ALA A 786 -30.81 0.27 -17.35
CA ALA A 786 -30.60 1.49 -18.13
C ALA A 786 -29.21 1.54 -18.75
N LEU A 787 -28.16 1.22 -17.97
CA LEU A 787 -26.78 1.18 -18.46
C LEU A 787 -26.58 0.11 -19.54
N ARG A 788 -27.10 -1.11 -19.31
CA ARG A 788 -27.09 -2.17 -20.34
C ARG A 788 -27.75 -1.70 -21.64
N SER A 789 -28.93 -1.12 -21.54
CA SER A 789 -29.65 -0.63 -22.73
C SER A 789 -28.85 0.45 -23.49
N ALA A 790 -28.21 1.36 -22.77
CA ALA A 790 -27.36 2.40 -23.36
C ALA A 790 -26.16 1.78 -24.09
N LYS A 791 -25.46 0.83 -23.48
CA LYS A 791 -24.32 0.12 -24.11
C LYS A 791 -24.73 -0.68 -25.32
N LEU A 792 -25.82 -1.42 -25.25
CA LEU A 792 -26.35 -2.20 -26.39
C LEU A 792 -26.76 -1.31 -27.57
N SER A 793 -27.28 -0.09 -27.31
CA SER A 793 -27.59 0.86 -28.38
C SER A 793 -26.35 1.29 -29.15
N LEU A 794 -25.21 1.43 -28.51
CA LEU A 794 -23.91 1.71 -29.14
C LEU A 794 -23.37 0.48 -29.89
N LEU A 795 -23.39 -0.68 -29.23
CA LEU A 795 -22.87 -1.95 -29.77
C LEU A 795 -23.62 -2.34 -31.07
N HIS A 796 -24.93 -2.14 -31.09
CA HIS A 796 -25.82 -2.48 -32.24
C HIS A 796 -26.06 -1.30 -33.17
N SER A 797 -25.22 -0.24 -33.12
CA SER A 797 -25.33 0.91 -34.04
C SER A 797 -25.39 0.42 -35.48
N ALA A 798 -26.31 1.03 -36.27
CA ALA A 798 -26.53 0.69 -37.66
C ALA A 798 -25.31 0.92 -38.57
N ASN A 799 -24.39 1.82 -38.16
CA ASN A 799 -23.16 2.07 -38.92
C ASN A 799 -22.13 0.96 -38.71
N PRO A 800 -21.80 0.12 -39.69
CA PRO A 800 -20.87 -0.98 -39.57
C PRO A 800 -19.43 -0.53 -39.23
N ASN A 801 -19.04 0.67 -39.63
CA ASN A 801 -17.72 1.25 -39.41
C ASN A 801 -17.68 2.12 -38.15
N SER A 802 -18.74 2.12 -37.34
CA SER A 802 -18.82 2.92 -36.15
C SER A 802 -17.79 2.50 -35.10
N VAL A 803 -17.03 3.45 -34.57
CA VAL A 803 -16.16 3.26 -33.38
C VAL A 803 -16.97 2.81 -32.20
N PHE A 804 -18.28 3.03 -32.16
CA PHE A 804 -19.20 2.67 -31.11
C PHE A 804 -19.26 1.18 -30.83
N LYS A 805 -18.93 0.33 -31.79
CA LYS A 805 -18.91 -1.15 -31.63
C LYS A 805 -17.69 -1.68 -30.89
N LYS A 806 -16.70 -0.82 -30.67
CA LYS A 806 -15.44 -1.25 -30.05
C LYS A 806 -15.59 -1.22 -28.53
N PRO A 807 -15.17 -2.29 -27.78
CA PRO A 807 -15.31 -2.35 -26.33
C PRO A 807 -14.67 -1.17 -25.59
N PHE A 808 -13.55 -0.64 -26.10
CA PHE A 808 -12.91 0.55 -25.53
C PHE A 808 -13.88 1.72 -25.34
N TYR A 809 -14.84 1.92 -26.25
CA TYR A 809 -15.76 3.06 -26.24
C TYR A 809 -17.09 2.80 -25.51
N TRP A 810 -17.65 1.58 -25.55
CA TRP A 810 -18.94 1.30 -24.92
C TRP A 810 -18.84 0.67 -23.55
N ALA A 811 -17.70 0.02 -23.24
CA ALA A 811 -17.55 -0.80 -22.06
C ALA A 811 -16.72 -0.18 -20.91
N PRO A 812 -16.21 1.08 -20.94
CA PRO A 812 -15.42 1.56 -19.82
C PRO A 812 -16.24 1.64 -18.52
N PHE A 813 -17.50 1.99 -18.61
CA PHE A 813 -18.35 2.21 -17.44
C PHE A 813 -18.89 0.91 -16.86
N GLN A 814 -18.76 0.75 -15.54
CA GLN A 814 -19.39 -0.33 -14.77
C GLN A 814 -20.29 0.25 -13.68
N LEU A 815 -21.32 -0.53 -13.32
CA LEU A 815 -22.21 -0.22 -12.21
C LEU A 815 -21.77 -0.98 -10.96
N TYR A 816 -21.50 -0.23 -9.91
CA TYR A 816 -21.21 -0.72 -8.57
C TYR A 816 -22.42 -0.51 -7.70
N ALA A 817 -22.94 -1.61 -7.11
CA ALA A 817 -24.02 -1.55 -6.13
C ALA A 817 -23.46 -1.26 -4.74
N GLY A 818 -24.00 -0.24 -4.09
CA GLY A 818 -23.66 0.14 -2.73
C GLY A 818 -24.48 -0.62 -1.69
N SER A 819 -24.47 -0.10 -0.47
CA SER A 819 -25.19 -0.62 0.68
C SER A 819 -26.57 0.05 0.82
#